data_87ad01781b7e087ba572ea005da77d43
#
_entry.id   87ad01781b7e087ba572ea005da77d43
#
_cell.length_a   1.000
_cell.length_b   1.000
_cell.length_c   1.000
_cell.angle_alpha   90.00
_cell.angle_beta   90.00
_cell.angle_gamma   90.00
#
_symmetry.space_group_name_H-M   'P 1'
#
loop_
_entity.id
_entity.type
_entity.pdbx_description
1 polymer ?
#
loop_
_entity_poly.entity_id
_entity_poly.type
_entity_poly.pdbx_seq_one_letter_code
_entity_poly.pdbx_strand_id
1 'polypeptide(L)'
;MWSRPRLSAAVTAAASSASTALSPRAPHLSLAAATERVRSGAFGPEDARHLLDELRQRATPVPEHALNGFLAALARVRSSAACRDGPALAVTFFNSLSRAASPSLLSPTFHTYNILMDCCTRMQRLDLALAFFGQLHRTGLGVDVITFSNLLRGLCEAKRTDEAFSVLLHRMPELGCVPDVVSYNILLKGLCDNKESQRALELLQKMAEKGAGCSPDVVSYSTVIDGFFKEGEVAKACDLLNGMTENGISPNLVTYTSSIDALCKAGAMDKAEVVLRQMADKGVRPNNNTYNCLIYGYSSRGQWKEAVRIFKEMTSQGLLPDNFTWNSLMASLCKHGKIKEARDVFDSIAKKGQKSDMITYSIMLNGYAAEGSIVDMIDLFNLMLGDGIAPNCMILNVLIKGYAKCGMLDRAMNVFDEMRQQGLKPDVVTYSTVIAAHCRIGKMDDAMEVFNEMIDQGVAPSIATYCCLIQGFCTHGGFLRAKELVIKMMSKGMRPDIVFFSSIINSLCKDGRVMDAHAIFDFIVSISLHPNVFVYSSLLDGYCLVGKMGKAMGVFDAMVSAGVEPDDVVYSALVNGYCKIGRIDDGLSVFREMLQKGIRPSTIMYNIILNGLFQAGRTVSAKERFNEMIDSGISVGIDTYNTVLSGLCKNNCSDEAIMLFRKLQAMNVKIDIITVNIMITEMFKTRRTEGAKDLFAAIPASGLVPSVKTYDLMMTNLIKEGLPEEADDVFSSMENAGCVPNSRLLNHVVQALLKKHEIVRAGTYLSTIDERNFSLEASTTALLIDLFSSKGTCQEYIRSLPEKYHFLAEDG
;
A
#
# COMPACT_ATOMS: atom_id res chain seq x y z
N MET A 1 32.83 -9.38 17.64
CA MET A 1 33.35 -10.53 18.38
C MET A 1 32.19 -11.43 18.76
N TRP A 2 31.86 -12.39 17.91
CA TRP A 2 30.90 -13.43 18.22
C TRP A 2 31.51 -14.78 17.82
N SER A 3 31.78 -15.62 18.77
CA SER A 3 32.38 -16.95 18.63
C SER A 3 31.33 -17.92 18.10
N ARG A 4 31.71 -18.66 17.07
CA ARG A 4 30.98 -19.80 16.51
C ARG A 4 30.94 -20.98 17.48
N PRO A 5 29.86 -21.77 17.55
CA PRO A 5 29.93 -23.17 17.81
C PRO A 5 30.14 -23.95 16.49
N ARG A 6 31.23 -24.70 16.47
CA ARG A 6 31.52 -25.70 15.44
C ARG A 6 30.51 -26.84 15.57
N LEU A 7 29.79 -27.13 14.49
CA LEU A 7 29.15 -28.42 14.28
C LEU A 7 30.09 -29.29 13.46
N SER A 8 30.48 -30.37 14.07
CA SER A 8 31.42 -31.38 13.61
C SER A 8 30.89 -32.16 12.41
N ALA A 9 31.80 -32.45 11.50
CA ALA A 9 31.68 -33.43 10.44
C ALA A 9 31.43 -34.83 10.97
N ALA A 10 30.45 -35.50 10.42
CA ALA A 10 30.41 -36.95 10.22
C ALA A 10 29.25 -37.26 9.31
N VAL A 11 29.50 -37.64 8.09
CA VAL A 11 29.21 -38.90 7.45
C VAL A 11 29.63 -38.75 5.96
N THR A 12 30.91 -39.04 5.73
CA THR A 12 31.37 -39.58 4.45
C THR A 12 31.59 -41.07 4.70
N ALA A 13 30.74 -41.90 4.16
CA ALA A 13 31.15 -43.28 3.85
C ALA A 13 30.14 -43.95 2.90
N ALA A 14 30.68 -44.52 1.88
CA ALA A 14 30.24 -45.65 1.09
C ALA A 14 29.29 -45.41 -0.07
N ALA A 15 29.86 -44.90 -1.16
CA ALA A 15 29.44 -45.40 -2.47
C ALA A 15 30.46 -46.51 -2.86
N SER A 16 30.18 -47.74 -2.44
CA SER A 16 30.85 -48.89 -3.07
C SER A 16 29.90 -49.55 -4.05
N SER A 17 30.29 -49.54 -5.28
CA SER A 17 29.81 -50.36 -6.37
C SER A 17 29.68 -51.83 -5.97
N ALA A 18 28.45 -52.28 -5.82
CA ALA A 18 28.16 -53.69 -5.84
C ALA A 18 27.26 -54.00 -7.05
N SER A 19 27.93 -54.37 -8.14
CA SER A 19 27.28 -55.13 -9.19
C SER A 19 26.98 -56.53 -8.66
N THR A 20 25.83 -56.67 -8.03
CA THR A 20 25.26 -58.01 -7.79
C THR A 20 24.34 -58.34 -8.97
N ALA A 21 24.72 -59.34 -9.72
CA ALA A 21 23.87 -60.00 -10.67
C ALA A 21 22.62 -60.51 -9.91
N LEU A 22 21.52 -59.75 -10.03
CA LEU A 22 20.22 -60.10 -9.48
C LEU A 22 19.63 -61.25 -10.29
N SER A 23 19.32 -62.34 -9.59
CA SER A 23 18.44 -63.38 -10.13
C SER A 23 17.16 -62.77 -10.73
N PRO A 24 16.63 -63.36 -11.81
CA PRO A 24 15.49 -62.81 -12.55
C PRO A 24 14.24 -62.78 -11.67
N ARG A 25 13.93 -61.57 -11.12
CA ARG A 25 12.66 -61.35 -10.37
C ARG A 25 11.48 -61.32 -11.32
N ALA A 26 10.33 -61.90 -10.90
CA ALA A 26 9.09 -61.86 -11.71
C ALA A 26 8.63 -60.41 -11.99
N PRO A 27 8.00 -60.07 -13.13
CA PRO A 27 7.63 -58.70 -13.52
C PRO A 27 6.86 -57.92 -12.45
N HIS A 28 6.00 -58.57 -11.66
CA HIS A 28 5.27 -57.92 -10.57
C HIS A 28 6.18 -57.50 -9.42
N LEU A 29 7.27 -58.19 -9.14
CA LEU A 29 8.23 -57.82 -8.11
C LEU A 29 9.09 -56.64 -8.54
N SER A 30 9.47 -56.56 -9.83
CA SER A 30 10.22 -55.43 -10.39
C SER A 30 9.38 -54.13 -10.35
N LEU A 31 8.10 -54.24 -10.76
CA LEU A 31 7.17 -53.09 -10.66
C LEU A 31 6.82 -52.69 -9.23
N ALA A 32 6.70 -53.65 -8.29
CA ALA A 32 6.46 -53.37 -6.89
C ALA A 32 7.67 -52.65 -6.27
N ALA A 33 8.90 -53.09 -6.54
CA ALA A 33 10.11 -52.42 -6.09
C ALA A 33 10.25 -51.03 -6.71
N ALA A 34 9.93 -50.86 -7.98
CA ALA A 34 9.91 -49.55 -8.65
C ALA A 34 8.85 -48.63 -8.03
N THR A 35 7.67 -49.14 -7.67
CA THR A 35 6.60 -48.38 -7.00
C THR A 35 7.05 -47.83 -5.65
N GLU A 36 7.79 -48.61 -4.87
CA GLU A 36 8.31 -48.20 -3.57
C GLU A 36 9.39 -47.14 -3.73
N ARG A 37 10.26 -47.26 -4.77
CA ARG A 37 11.25 -46.21 -5.10
C ARG A 37 10.58 -44.92 -5.58
N VAL A 38 9.47 -44.97 -6.28
CA VAL A 38 8.68 -43.81 -6.65
C VAL A 38 8.11 -43.14 -5.40
N ARG A 39 7.57 -43.88 -4.46
CA ARG A 39 7.02 -43.37 -3.19
C ARG A 39 8.08 -42.71 -2.31
N SER A 40 9.30 -43.27 -2.29
CA SER A 40 10.43 -42.70 -1.55
C SER A 40 11.08 -41.51 -2.27
N GLY A 41 10.67 -41.14 -3.47
CA GLY A 41 11.22 -40.05 -4.27
C GLY A 41 12.57 -40.35 -4.91
N ALA A 42 13.04 -41.60 -4.90
CA ALA A 42 14.33 -42.05 -5.43
C ALA A 42 14.25 -42.66 -6.85
N PHE A 43 13.18 -42.43 -7.59
CA PHE A 43 12.96 -43.00 -8.92
C PHE A 43 13.00 -41.88 -9.99
N GLY A 44 13.80 -42.09 -11.03
CA GLY A 44 14.01 -41.10 -12.10
C GLY A 44 13.81 -41.66 -13.51
N PRO A 45 14.00 -40.84 -14.54
CA PRO A 45 13.88 -41.25 -15.94
C PRO A 45 14.83 -42.37 -16.36
N GLU A 46 16.03 -42.46 -15.78
CA GLU A 46 16.98 -43.55 -16.08
C GLU A 46 16.50 -44.88 -15.48
N ASP A 47 15.99 -44.83 -14.23
CA ASP A 47 15.41 -46.01 -13.61
C ASP A 47 14.19 -46.56 -14.42
N ALA A 48 13.40 -45.65 -14.99
CA ALA A 48 12.28 -46.01 -15.85
C ALA A 48 12.75 -46.69 -17.14
N ARG A 49 13.87 -46.28 -17.73
CA ARG A 49 14.48 -46.94 -18.90
C ARG A 49 14.98 -48.35 -18.54
N HIS A 50 15.70 -48.51 -17.46
CA HIS A 50 16.17 -49.81 -16.98
C HIS A 50 15.02 -50.77 -16.71
N LEU A 51 13.96 -50.29 -16.04
CA LEU A 51 12.76 -51.08 -15.78
C LEU A 51 12.07 -51.52 -17.08
N LEU A 52 12.00 -50.60 -18.04
CA LEU A 52 11.44 -50.88 -19.37
C LEU A 52 12.23 -51.96 -20.10
N ASP A 53 13.56 -51.89 -20.10
CA ASP A 53 14.44 -52.87 -20.76
C ASP A 53 14.38 -54.22 -20.05
N GLU A 54 14.25 -54.23 -18.71
CA GLU A 54 14.03 -55.46 -17.95
C GLU A 54 12.70 -56.14 -18.31
N LEU A 55 11.64 -55.33 -18.42
CA LEU A 55 10.30 -55.88 -18.81
C LEU A 55 10.26 -56.36 -20.25
N ARG A 56 11.02 -55.73 -21.15
CA ARG A 56 11.13 -56.13 -22.59
C ARG A 56 11.87 -57.47 -22.79
N GLN A 57 12.92 -57.69 -22.04
CA GLN A 57 13.71 -58.95 -22.16
C GLN A 57 12.94 -60.19 -21.68
N ARG A 58 11.80 -60.00 -21.01
CA ARG A 58 11.00 -61.07 -20.44
C ARG A 58 9.76 -61.31 -21.29
N ALA A 59 9.61 -62.51 -21.79
CA ALA A 59 8.44 -62.94 -22.56
C ALA A 59 7.19 -63.27 -21.67
N THR A 60 7.13 -62.76 -20.43
CA THR A 60 6.03 -63.04 -19.49
C THR A 60 5.07 -61.86 -19.43
N PRO A 61 3.72 -62.11 -19.41
CA PRO A 61 2.74 -61.02 -19.31
C PRO A 61 2.95 -60.16 -18.08
N VAL A 62 2.80 -58.85 -18.25
CA VAL A 62 2.89 -57.86 -17.14
C VAL A 62 1.54 -57.85 -16.40
N PRO A 63 1.51 -58.19 -15.10
CA PRO A 63 0.26 -58.19 -14.35
C PRO A 63 -0.32 -56.78 -14.26
N GLU A 64 -1.58 -56.63 -14.60
CA GLU A 64 -2.33 -55.38 -14.66
C GLU A 64 -2.25 -54.59 -13.36
N HIS A 65 -2.53 -55.26 -12.24
CA HIS A 65 -2.55 -54.57 -10.92
C HIS A 65 -1.19 -53.95 -10.54
N ALA A 66 -0.09 -54.62 -10.93
CA ALA A 66 1.26 -54.09 -10.68
C ALA A 66 1.56 -52.89 -11.59
N LEU A 67 1.18 -52.94 -12.87
CA LEU A 67 1.33 -51.84 -13.80
C LEU A 67 0.49 -50.64 -13.38
N ASN A 68 -0.78 -50.84 -13.07
CA ASN A 68 -1.68 -49.75 -12.62
C ASN A 68 -1.22 -49.14 -11.30
N GLY A 69 -0.72 -49.96 -10.38
CA GLY A 69 -0.13 -49.50 -9.12
C GLY A 69 1.09 -48.61 -9.34
N PHE A 70 1.98 -48.97 -10.25
CA PHE A 70 3.16 -48.21 -10.62
C PHE A 70 2.81 -46.90 -11.35
N LEU A 71 1.92 -46.96 -12.35
CA LEU A 71 1.47 -45.77 -13.08
C LEU A 71 0.75 -44.77 -12.15
N ALA A 72 -0.11 -45.25 -11.25
CA ALA A 72 -0.80 -44.44 -10.25
C ALA A 72 0.14 -43.82 -9.23
N ALA A 73 1.23 -44.50 -8.86
CA ALA A 73 2.25 -43.95 -8.02
C ALA A 73 2.99 -42.79 -8.74
N LEU A 74 3.40 -42.99 -10.00
CA LEU A 74 4.02 -41.94 -10.82
C LEU A 74 3.10 -40.71 -10.97
N ALA A 75 1.79 -40.96 -11.24
CA ALA A 75 0.80 -39.89 -11.37
C ALA A 75 0.66 -39.01 -10.15
N ARG A 76 0.98 -39.52 -8.94
CA ARG A 76 0.85 -38.80 -7.66
C ARG A 76 2.14 -38.15 -7.19
N VAL A 77 3.27 -38.38 -7.85
CA VAL A 77 4.55 -37.75 -7.46
C VAL A 77 4.46 -36.24 -7.60
N ARG A 78 4.72 -35.54 -6.50
CA ARG A 78 5.02 -34.11 -6.52
C ARG A 78 6.49 -33.96 -6.93
N SER A 79 6.81 -32.93 -7.71
CA SER A 79 8.17 -32.65 -8.21
C SER A 79 9.23 -32.95 -7.14
N SER A 80 10.12 -33.92 -7.43
CA SER A 80 11.23 -34.35 -6.58
C SER A 80 12.56 -34.15 -7.29
N ALA A 81 13.67 -34.23 -6.55
CA ALA A 81 14.99 -34.07 -7.12
C ALA A 81 15.32 -35.12 -8.20
N ALA A 82 14.75 -36.35 -8.10
CA ALA A 82 14.95 -37.44 -9.04
C ALA A 82 13.93 -37.43 -10.18
N CYS A 83 12.72 -36.93 -9.95
CA CYS A 83 11.63 -36.89 -10.94
C CYS A 83 10.92 -35.53 -10.90
N ARG A 84 11.12 -34.73 -11.94
CA ARG A 84 10.50 -33.38 -12.05
C ARG A 84 9.04 -33.47 -12.52
N ASP A 85 8.68 -34.45 -13.30
CA ASP A 85 7.36 -34.62 -13.89
C ASP A 85 6.94 -36.12 -13.91
N GLY A 86 6.33 -36.58 -12.86
CA GLY A 86 5.86 -37.95 -12.72
C GLY A 86 4.78 -38.34 -13.74
N PRO A 87 3.74 -37.53 -14.01
CA PRO A 87 2.75 -37.75 -15.03
C PRO A 87 3.32 -37.94 -16.42
N ALA A 88 4.27 -37.12 -16.85
CA ALA A 88 4.94 -37.25 -18.14
C ALA A 88 5.75 -38.56 -18.25
N LEU A 89 6.41 -38.93 -17.15
CA LEU A 89 7.15 -40.18 -17.09
C LEU A 89 6.20 -41.41 -17.19
N ALA A 90 5.01 -41.36 -16.55
CA ALA A 90 4.02 -42.42 -16.64
C ALA A 90 3.51 -42.64 -18.08
N VAL A 91 3.18 -41.55 -18.78
CA VAL A 91 2.71 -41.59 -20.18
C VAL A 91 3.80 -42.09 -21.13
N THR A 92 5.02 -41.60 -20.97
CA THR A 92 6.17 -42.02 -21.81
C THR A 92 6.55 -43.45 -21.58
N PHE A 93 6.54 -43.92 -20.34
CA PHE A 93 6.80 -45.31 -19.96
C PHE A 93 5.74 -46.24 -20.57
N PHE A 94 4.46 -45.93 -20.42
CA PHE A 94 3.38 -46.72 -20.98
C PHE A 94 3.44 -46.78 -22.51
N ASN A 95 3.61 -45.66 -23.19
CA ASN A 95 3.75 -45.61 -24.66
C ASN A 95 4.96 -46.42 -25.16
N SER A 96 6.09 -46.38 -24.44
CA SER A 96 7.28 -47.14 -24.78
C SER A 96 7.11 -48.61 -24.56
N LEU A 97 6.38 -49.00 -23.52
CA LEU A 97 6.04 -50.38 -23.23
C LEU A 97 5.04 -50.94 -24.28
N SER A 98 4.00 -50.17 -24.63
CA SER A 98 2.99 -50.56 -25.64
C SER A 98 3.54 -50.71 -27.04
N ARG A 99 4.54 -49.93 -27.43
CA ARG A 99 5.20 -50.05 -28.76
C ARG A 99 6.14 -51.22 -28.85
N ALA A 100 6.65 -51.68 -27.73
CA ALA A 100 7.68 -52.71 -27.68
C ALA A 100 7.16 -54.10 -27.40
N ALA A 101 5.95 -54.22 -26.80
CA ALA A 101 5.37 -55.46 -26.38
C ALA A 101 4.53 -56.09 -27.50
N SER A 102 4.66 -57.43 -27.65
CA SER A 102 3.69 -58.20 -28.45
C SER A 102 2.30 -58.01 -27.85
N PRO A 103 1.20 -58.08 -28.64
CA PRO A 103 -0.17 -57.91 -28.13
C PRO A 103 -0.56 -58.86 -27.00
N SER A 104 0.16 -59.96 -26.82
CA SER A 104 -0.03 -60.91 -25.72
C SER A 104 0.64 -60.54 -24.39
N LEU A 105 1.51 -59.56 -24.38
CA LEU A 105 2.31 -59.16 -23.19
C LEU A 105 1.67 -58.03 -22.37
N LEU A 106 0.81 -57.23 -22.96
CA LEU A 106 0.18 -56.07 -22.33
C LEU A 106 -1.35 -56.10 -22.63
N SER A 107 -2.17 -56.25 -21.61
CA SER A 107 -3.63 -56.09 -21.70
C SER A 107 -4.07 -54.87 -20.85
N PRO A 108 -4.02 -53.67 -21.42
CA PRO A 108 -4.49 -52.48 -20.69
C PRO A 108 -6.00 -52.61 -20.41
N THR A 109 -6.36 -52.24 -19.17
CA THR A 109 -7.77 -52.19 -18.77
C THR A 109 -8.27 -50.75 -18.77
N PHE A 110 -9.55 -50.56 -18.54
CA PHE A 110 -10.13 -49.23 -18.40
C PHE A 110 -9.48 -48.44 -17.26
N HIS A 111 -9.02 -49.07 -16.19
CA HIS A 111 -8.27 -48.41 -15.12
C HIS A 111 -6.91 -47.86 -15.61
N THR A 112 -6.21 -48.61 -16.47
CA THR A 112 -4.96 -48.16 -17.07
C THR A 112 -5.16 -46.84 -17.84
N TYR A 113 -6.20 -46.84 -18.72
CA TYR A 113 -6.52 -45.64 -19.51
C TYR A 113 -6.97 -44.47 -18.64
N ASN A 114 -7.74 -44.69 -17.57
CA ASN A 114 -8.15 -43.62 -16.64
C ASN A 114 -6.98 -42.99 -15.95
N ILE A 115 -5.96 -43.77 -15.50
CA ILE A 115 -4.74 -43.24 -14.90
C ILE A 115 -3.96 -42.40 -15.93
N LEU A 116 -3.83 -42.87 -17.16
CA LEU A 116 -3.12 -42.16 -18.23
C LEU A 116 -3.83 -40.84 -18.62
N MET A 117 -5.16 -40.86 -18.70
CA MET A 117 -5.97 -39.69 -18.97
C MET A 117 -5.82 -38.66 -17.85
N ASP A 118 -5.84 -39.07 -16.56
CA ASP A 118 -5.54 -38.15 -15.41
C ASP A 118 -4.13 -37.58 -15.50
N CYS A 119 -3.14 -38.41 -15.90
CA CYS A 119 -1.78 -37.90 -16.15
C CYS A 119 -1.74 -36.83 -17.27
N CYS A 120 -2.41 -37.09 -18.40
CA CYS A 120 -2.47 -36.16 -19.52
C CYS A 120 -3.18 -34.84 -19.15
N THR A 121 -4.25 -34.90 -18.37
CA THR A 121 -4.95 -33.74 -17.86
C THR A 121 -4.02 -32.92 -16.98
N ARG A 122 -3.32 -33.52 -16.03
CA ARG A 122 -2.33 -32.81 -15.17
C ARG A 122 -1.17 -32.19 -15.95
N MET A 123 -0.82 -32.79 -17.11
CA MET A 123 0.19 -32.22 -18.04
C MET A 123 -0.38 -31.13 -18.95
N GLN A 124 -1.65 -30.80 -18.85
CA GLN A 124 -2.38 -29.89 -19.74
C GLN A 124 -2.31 -30.32 -21.24
N ARG A 125 -2.21 -31.64 -21.51
CA ARG A 125 -2.13 -32.23 -22.85
C ARG A 125 -3.45 -32.96 -23.18
N LEU A 126 -4.48 -32.14 -23.47
CA LEU A 126 -5.82 -32.67 -23.85
C LEU A 126 -5.77 -33.54 -25.09
N ASP A 127 -4.89 -33.26 -26.05
CA ASP A 127 -4.68 -34.04 -27.26
C ASP A 127 -4.38 -35.52 -26.96
N LEU A 128 -3.52 -35.77 -25.98
CA LEU A 128 -3.16 -37.12 -25.54
C LEU A 128 -4.30 -37.76 -24.73
N ALA A 129 -5.01 -37.00 -23.89
CA ALA A 129 -6.17 -37.51 -23.16
C ALA A 129 -7.27 -37.98 -24.12
N LEU A 130 -7.58 -37.21 -25.16
CA LEU A 130 -8.53 -37.58 -26.21
C LEU A 130 -8.07 -38.82 -27.02
N ALA A 131 -6.75 -38.93 -27.28
CA ALA A 131 -6.19 -40.07 -27.97
C ALA A 131 -6.38 -41.37 -27.14
N PHE A 132 -6.11 -41.31 -25.83
CA PHE A 132 -6.33 -42.44 -24.93
C PHE A 132 -7.83 -42.77 -24.77
N PHE A 133 -8.71 -41.79 -24.71
CA PHE A 133 -10.15 -41.99 -24.73
C PHE A 133 -10.60 -42.72 -26.01
N GLY A 134 -10.10 -42.25 -27.16
CA GLY A 134 -10.37 -42.92 -28.46
C GLY A 134 -9.79 -44.33 -28.54
N GLN A 135 -8.67 -44.62 -27.92
CA GLN A 135 -8.12 -45.98 -27.82
C GLN A 135 -9.00 -46.87 -26.93
N LEU A 136 -9.40 -46.36 -25.74
CA LEU A 136 -10.31 -47.07 -24.83
C LEU A 136 -11.63 -47.46 -25.55
N HIS A 137 -12.21 -46.53 -26.27
CA HIS A 137 -13.45 -46.76 -27.00
C HIS A 137 -13.30 -47.82 -28.10
N ARG A 138 -12.17 -47.82 -28.84
CA ARG A 138 -11.89 -48.81 -29.90
C ARG A 138 -11.61 -50.22 -29.38
N THR A 139 -11.13 -50.34 -28.15
CA THR A 139 -10.88 -51.66 -27.54
C THR A 139 -12.16 -52.34 -27.08
N GLY A 140 -13.33 -51.68 -27.15
CA GLY A 140 -14.62 -52.21 -26.68
C GLY A 140 -14.73 -52.34 -25.16
N LEU A 141 -13.75 -51.81 -24.41
CA LEU A 141 -13.81 -51.73 -22.95
C LEU A 141 -14.88 -50.69 -22.57
N GLY A 142 -15.71 -51.03 -21.58
CA GLY A 142 -16.75 -50.11 -21.09
C GLY A 142 -16.19 -48.81 -20.59
N VAL A 143 -16.83 -47.69 -20.91
CA VAL A 143 -16.49 -46.34 -20.41
C VAL A 143 -17.32 -46.12 -19.15
N ASP A 144 -16.69 -45.61 -18.09
CA ASP A 144 -17.33 -45.27 -16.81
C ASP A 144 -17.41 -43.77 -16.58
N VAL A 145 -18.12 -43.37 -15.51
CA VAL A 145 -18.27 -41.96 -15.11
C VAL A 145 -16.91 -41.33 -14.77
N ILE A 146 -15.93 -42.09 -14.27
CA ILE A 146 -14.60 -41.62 -13.92
C ILE A 146 -13.83 -41.24 -15.18
N THR A 147 -13.95 -42.05 -16.24
CA THR A 147 -13.34 -41.75 -17.55
C THR A 147 -13.83 -40.42 -18.09
N PHE A 148 -15.17 -40.21 -18.06
CA PHE A 148 -15.75 -38.94 -18.49
C PHE A 148 -15.39 -37.80 -17.59
N SER A 149 -15.30 -37.99 -16.27
CA SER A 149 -14.87 -36.95 -15.33
C SER A 149 -13.45 -36.46 -15.62
N ASN A 150 -12.51 -37.34 -15.99
CA ASN A 150 -11.17 -36.98 -16.42
C ASN A 150 -11.19 -36.21 -17.75
N LEU A 151 -12.01 -36.60 -18.69
CA LEU A 151 -12.19 -35.92 -19.98
C LEU A 151 -12.80 -34.52 -19.80
N LEU A 152 -13.86 -34.40 -19.01
CA LEU A 152 -14.52 -33.13 -18.68
C LEU A 152 -13.53 -32.16 -18.03
N ARG A 153 -12.73 -32.65 -17.08
CA ARG A 153 -11.69 -31.83 -16.44
C ARG A 153 -10.67 -31.31 -17.46
N GLY A 154 -10.17 -32.22 -18.34
CA GLY A 154 -9.21 -31.81 -19.38
C GLY A 154 -9.79 -30.79 -20.37
N LEU A 155 -11.05 -30.92 -20.76
CA LEU A 155 -11.75 -29.98 -21.64
C LEU A 155 -11.93 -28.62 -20.97
N CYS A 156 -12.32 -28.58 -19.68
CA CYS A 156 -12.49 -27.36 -18.90
C CYS A 156 -11.14 -26.60 -18.71
N GLU A 157 -10.06 -27.31 -18.39
CA GLU A 157 -8.72 -26.74 -18.25
C GLU A 157 -8.18 -26.19 -19.57
N ALA A 158 -8.54 -26.84 -20.71
CA ALA A 158 -8.22 -26.37 -22.06
C ALA A 158 -9.14 -25.24 -22.58
N LYS A 159 -10.06 -24.74 -21.75
CA LYS A 159 -11.07 -23.70 -22.07
C LYS A 159 -12.04 -24.10 -23.21
N ARG A 160 -12.26 -25.40 -23.40
CA ARG A 160 -13.22 -25.97 -24.39
C ARG A 160 -14.54 -26.31 -23.69
N THR A 161 -15.14 -25.29 -23.05
CA THR A 161 -16.34 -25.44 -22.21
C THR A 161 -17.57 -25.93 -22.98
N ASP A 162 -17.73 -25.50 -24.25
CA ASP A 162 -18.85 -25.94 -25.12
C ASP A 162 -18.79 -27.44 -25.41
N GLU A 163 -17.60 -27.97 -25.66
CA GLU A 163 -17.41 -29.38 -25.87
C GLU A 163 -17.63 -30.18 -24.58
N ALA A 164 -17.14 -29.66 -23.45
CA ALA A 164 -17.41 -30.29 -22.15
C ALA A 164 -18.92 -30.34 -21.86
N PHE A 165 -19.66 -29.31 -22.22
CA PHE A 165 -21.11 -29.23 -22.09
C PHE A 165 -21.78 -30.29 -22.97
N SER A 166 -21.35 -30.42 -24.24
CA SER A 166 -21.83 -31.45 -25.17
C SER A 166 -21.53 -32.89 -24.69
N VAL A 167 -20.33 -33.08 -24.12
CA VAL A 167 -19.94 -34.37 -23.55
C VAL A 167 -20.85 -34.74 -22.38
N LEU A 168 -21.10 -33.85 -21.45
CA LEU A 168 -21.93 -34.09 -20.26
C LEU A 168 -23.38 -34.38 -20.63
N LEU A 169 -23.99 -33.59 -21.52
CA LEU A 169 -25.43 -33.64 -21.79
C LEU A 169 -25.83 -34.67 -22.87
N HIS A 170 -24.92 -34.96 -23.81
CA HIS A 170 -25.22 -35.81 -24.97
C HIS A 170 -24.37 -37.08 -25.01
N ARG A 171 -23.04 -36.95 -24.94
CA ARG A 171 -22.14 -38.08 -25.14
C ARG A 171 -22.17 -39.13 -24.01
N MET A 172 -22.23 -38.65 -22.75
CA MET A 172 -22.32 -39.55 -21.60
C MET A 172 -23.60 -40.43 -21.67
N PRO A 173 -24.81 -39.85 -21.86
CA PRO A 173 -26.04 -40.64 -21.99
C PRO A 173 -26.04 -41.53 -23.21
N GLU A 174 -25.52 -41.10 -24.38
CA GLU A 174 -25.42 -41.92 -25.61
C GLU A 174 -24.59 -43.19 -25.38
N LEU A 175 -23.58 -43.14 -24.54
CA LEU A 175 -22.70 -44.26 -24.19
C LEU A 175 -23.16 -45.01 -22.93
N GLY A 176 -24.40 -44.77 -22.48
CA GLY A 176 -25.01 -45.45 -21.33
C GLY A 176 -24.49 -45.02 -19.97
N CYS A 177 -23.72 -43.93 -19.90
CA CYS A 177 -23.23 -43.38 -18.65
C CYS A 177 -24.14 -42.23 -18.17
N VAL A 178 -24.76 -42.39 -17.02
CA VAL A 178 -25.58 -41.33 -16.42
C VAL A 178 -24.63 -40.34 -15.69
N PRO A 179 -24.64 -39.04 -16.06
CA PRO A 179 -23.87 -38.05 -15.32
C PRO A 179 -24.27 -38.00 -13.85
N ASP A 180 -23.30 -37.99 -12.96
CA ASP A 180 -23.48 -37.84 -11.52
C ASP A 180 -23.20 -36.40 -11.06
N VAL A 181 -23.46 -36.09 -9.79
CA VAL A 181 -23.20 -34.76 -9.18
C VAL A 181 -21.73 -34.32 -9.35
N VAL A 182 -20.77 -35.27 -9.33
CA VAL A 182 -19.34 -34.97 -9.49
C VAL A 182 -19.05 -34.49 -10.91
N SER A 183 -19.64 -35.15 -11.94
CA SER A 183 -19.50 -34.74 -13.35
C SER A 183 -20.04 -33.34 -13.59
N TYR A 184 -21.20 -33.01 -13.00
CA TYR A 184 -21.77 -31.66 -13.05
C TYR A 184 -20.86 -30.63 -12.31
N ASN A 185 -20.38 -31.00 -11.12
CA ASN A 185 -19.49 -30.08 -10.33
C ASN A 185 -18.17 -29.80 -11.05
N ILE A 186 -17.62 -30.73 -11.81
CA ILE A 186 -16.44 -30.51 -12.66
C ILE A 186 -16.74 -29.45 -13.73
N LEU A 187 -17.88 -29.57 -14.41
CA LEU A 187 -18.28 -28.62 -15.45
C LEU A 187 -18.64 -27.25 -14.87
N LEU A 188 -19.38 -27.22 -13.75
CA LEU A 188 -19.67 -25.96 -13.02
C LEU A 188 -18.39 -25.22 -12.67
N LYS A 189 -17.40 -25.92 -12.11
CA LYS A 189 -16.11 -25.37 -11.79
C LYS A 189 -15.37 -24.86 -13.03
N GLY A 190 -15.36 -25.65 -14.11
CA GLY A 190 -14.76 -25.30 -15.39
C GLY A 190 -15.36 -24.04 -15.99
N LEU A 191 -16.68 -23.87 -15.96
CA LEU A 191 -17.38 -22.67 -16.41
C LEU A 191 -17.00 -21.44 -15.55
N CYS A 192 -17.02 -21.57 -14.23
CA CYS A 192 -16.64 -20.48 -13.31
C CYS A 192 -15.17 -20.08 -13.47
N ASP A 193 -14.24 -21.03 -13.62
CA ASP A 193 -12.82 -20.75 -13.81
C ASP A 193 -12.55 -20.05 -15.16
N ASN A 194 -13.42 -20.25 -16.17
CA ASN A 194 -13.38 -19.59 -17.47
C ASN A 194 -14.21 -18.29 -17.55
N LYS A 195 -14.74 -17.80 -16.43
CA LYS A 195 -15.56 -16.57 -16.34
C LYS A 195 -16.91 -16.68 -17.07
N GLU A 196 -17.53 -17.85 -16.99
CA GLU A 196 -18.84 -18.14 -17.58
C GLU A 196 -19.86 -18.49 -16.49
N SER A 197 -19.85 -17.78 -15.35
CA SER A 197 -20.67 -18.10 -14.16
C SER A 197 -22.17 -18.01 -14.43
N GLN A 198 -22.61 -17.21 -15.40
CA GLN A 198 -24.01 -17.17 -15.81
C GLN A 198 -24.47 -18.52 -16.42
N ARG A 199 -23.62 -19.13 -17.26
CA ARG A 199 -23.89 -20.45 -17.83
C ARG A 199 -23.82 -21.54 -16.75
N ALA A 200 -22.95 -21.37 -15.76
CA ALA A 200 -22.90 -22.28 -14.61
C ALA A 200 -24.20 -22.21 -13.80
N LEU A 201 -24.79 -21.03 -13.63
CA LEU A 201 -26.09 -20.87 -12.96
C LEU A 201 -27.20 -21.58 -13.73
N GLU A 202 -27.25 -21.45 -15.06
CA GLU A 202 -28.23 -22.16 -15.91
C GLU A 202 -28.08 -23.66 -15.80
N LEU A 203 -26.84 -24.17 -15.74
CA LEU A 203 -26.56 -25.58 -15.53
C LEU A 203 -27.01 -26.05 -14.14
N LEU A 204 -26.78 -25.25 -13.09
CA LEU A 204 -27.23 -25.53 -11.73
C LEU A 204 -28.77 -25.64 -11.65
N GLN A 205 -29.49 -24.76 -12.35
CA GLN A 205 -30.94 -24.78 -12.45
C GLN A 205 -31.42 -26.05 -13.15
N LYS A 206 -30.78 -26.45 -14.27
CA LYS A 206 -31.08 -27.68 -14.98
C LYS A 206 -30.82 -28.94 -14.14
N MET A 207 -29.82 -28.91 -13.24
CA MET A 207 -29.61 -30.00 -12.27
C MET A 207 -30.79 -30.10 -11.30
N ALA A 208 -31.32 -28.98 -10.83
CA ALA A 208 -32.45 -28.95 -9.90
C ALA A 208 -33.75 -29.47 -10.57
N GLU A 209 -33.97 -29.19 -11.86
CA GLU A 209 -35.15 -29.62 -12.62
C GLU A 209 -35.17 -31.14 -12.91
N LYS A 210 -34.01 -31.78 -13.09
CA LYS A 210 -33.89 -33.21 -13.46
C LYS A 210 -34.23 -34.18 -12.34
N GLY A 211 -34.37 -33.74 -11.08
CA GLY A 211 -34.85 -34.58 -9.98
C GLY A 211 -33.90 -35.70 -9.52
N ALA A 212 -34.44 -36.70 -8.87
CA ALA A 212 -33.71 -37.74 -8.14
C ALA A 212 -32.51 -38.35 -8.90
N GLY A 213 -31.29 -38.05 -8.44
CA GLY A 213 -30.03 -38.61 -8.95
C GLY A 213 -28.97 -37.55 -9.26
N CYS A 214 -29.35 -36.30 -9.56
CA CYS A 214 -28.44 -35.22 -9.91
C CYS A 214 -28.78 -33.90 -9.21
N SER A 215 -29.44 -33.94 -8.07
CA SER A 215 -29.77 -32.71 -7.31
C SER A 215 -28.50 -31.95 -6.90
N PRO A 216 -28.47 -30.61 -7.07
CA PRO A 216 -27.34 -29.80 -6.63
C PRO A 216 -27.03 -30.01 -5.15
N ASP A 217 -25.78 -30.11 -4.83
CA ASP A 217 -25.28 -30.21 -3.45
C ASP A 217 -24.62 -28.88 -2.98
N VAL A 218 -24.12 -28.86 -1.73
CA VAL A 218 -23.40 -27.69 -1.16
C VAL A 218 -22.21 -27.31 -2.02
N VAL A 219 -21.52 -28.27 -2.67
CA VAL A 219 -20.34 -27.99 -3.51
C VAL A 219 -20.76 -27.31 -4.81
N SER A 220 -21.88 -27.74 -5.41
CA SER A 220 -22.45 -27.15 -6.62
C SER A 220 -22.74 -25.65 -6.43
N TYR A 221 -23.53 -25.35 -5.39
CA TYR A 221 -23.85 -23.96 -5.06
C TYR A 221 -22.62 -23.12 -4.70
N SER A 222 -21.75 -23.64 -3.82
CA SER A 222 -20.54 -22.92 -3.41
C SER A 222 -19.61 -22.61 -4.58
N THR A 223 -19.52 -23.50 -5.56
CA THR A 223 -18.71 -23.31 -6.77
C THR A 223 -19.23 -22.17 -7.62
N VAL A 224 -20.54 -22.08 -7.84
CA VAL A 224 -21.17 -21.04 -8.65
C VAL A 224 -21.14 -19.70 -7.92
N ILE A 225 -21.38 -19.68 -6.59
CA ILE A 225 -21.25 -18.49 -5.74
C ILE A 225 -19.83 -17.91 -5.83
N ASP A 226 -18.80 -18.76 -5.68
CA ASP A 226 -17.40 -18.35 -5.80
C ASP A 226 -17.07 -17.84 -7.21
N GLY A 227 -17.66 -18.44 -8.24
CA GLY A 227 -17.55 -17.98 -9.63
C GLY A 227 -18.06 -16.54 -9.81
N PHE A 228 -19.27 -16.26 -9.35
CA PHE A 228 -19.83 -14.90 -9.42
C PHE A 228 -19.01 -13.88 -8.64
N PHE A 229 -18.49 -14.24 -7.47
CA PHE A 229 -17.61 -13.36 -6.73
C PHE A 229 -16.31 -13.06 -7.48
N LYS A 230 -15.71 -14.04 -8.14
CA LYS A 230 -14.50 -13.85 -8.97
C LYS A 230 -14.75 -12.97 -10.20
N GLU A 231 -15.96 -12.97 -10.74
CA GLU A 231 -16.39 -12.11 -11.83
C GLU A 231 -16.80 -10.70 -11.37
N GLY A 232 -16.89 -10.46 -10.05
CA GLY A 232 -17.30 -9.19 -9.47
C GLY A 232 -18.82 -8.98 -9.37
N GLU A 233 -19.63 -10.01 -9.72
CA GLU A 233 -21.08 -9.99 -9.67
C GLU A 233 -21.61 -10.25 -8.24
N VAL A 234 -21.25 -9.34 -7.31
CA VAL A 234 -21.54 -9.49 -5.87
C VAL A 234 -23.02 -9.66 -5.55
N ALA A 235 -23.90 -8.99 -6.28
CA ALA A 235 -25.34 -9.08 -6.04
C ALA A 235 -25.86 -10.49 -6.32
N LYS A 236 -25.54 -11.04 -7.49
CA LYS A 236 -25.97 -12.38 -7.90
C LYS A 236 -25.41 -13.48 -6.98
N ALA A 237 -24.15 -13.30 -6.52
CA ALA A 237 -23.55 -14.23 -5.56
C ALA A 237 -24.32 -14.27 -4.24
N CYS A 238 -24.71 -13.09 -3.72
CA CYS A 238 -25.50 -12.99 -2.48
C CYS A 238 -26.91 -13.55 -2.66
N ASP A 239 -27.56 -13.27 -3.79
CA ASP A 239 -28.89 -13.78 -4.10
C ASP A 239 -28.87 -15.32 -4.20
N LEU A 240 -27.83 -15.88 -4.81
CA LEU A 240 -27.66 -17.32 -4.91
C LEU A 240 -27.37 -17.97 -3.54
N LEU A 241 -26.62 -17.29 -2.66
CA LEU A 241 -26.37 -17.76 -1.29
C LEU A 241 -27.68 -17.84 -0.48
N ASN A 242 -28.55 -16.85 -0.65
CA ASN A 242 -29.87 -16.84 -0.03
C ASN A 242 -30.77 -17.94 -0.64
N GLY A 243 -30.82 -18.03 -1.97
CA GLY A 243 -31.58 -19.04 -2.69
C GLY A 243 -31.17 -20.48 -2.36
N MET A 244 -29.89 -20.72 -2.04
CA MET A 244 -29.40 -22.01 -1.56
C MET A 244 -30.15 -22.45 -0.29
N THR A 245 -30.37 -21.52 0.64
CA THR A 245 -31.10 -21.80 1.89
C THR A 245 -32.60 -22.01 1.66
N GLU A 246 -33.18 -21.28 0.71
CA GLU A 246 -34.58 -21.42 0.32
C GLU A 246 -34.84 -22.77 -0.32
N ASN A 247 -33.89 -23.33 -1.04
CA ASN A 247 -33.94 -24.65 -1.64
C ASN A 247 -33.62 -25.80 -0.65
N GLY A 248 -33.56 -25.51 0.65
CA GLY A 248 -33.33 -26.50 1.71
C GLY A 248 -31.87 -26.98 1.83
N ILE A 249 -30.93 -26.35 1.11
CA ILE A 249 -29.50 -26.70 1.17
C ILE A 249 -28.80 -25.71 2.12
N SER A 250 -28.35 -26.22 3.27
CA SER A 250 -27.70 -25.38 4.26
C SER A 250 -26.23 -25.07 3.88
N PRO A 251 -25.84 -23.80 3.74
CA PRO A 251 -24.44 -23.44 3.56
C PRO A 251 -23.59 -23.94 4.74
N ASN A 252 -22.41 -24.46 4.43
CA ASN A 252 -21.46 -24.89 5.45
C ASN A 252 -20.45 -23.81 5.81
N LEU A 253 -19.56 -24.08 6.78
CA LEU A 253 -18.51 -23.18 7.21
C LEU A 253 -17.64 -22.67 6.04
N VAL A 254 -17.34 -23.54 5.06
CA VAL A 254 -16.51 -23.18 3.90
C VAL A 254 -17.26 -22.20 2.99
N THR A 255 -18.54 -22.47 2.69
CA THR A 255 -19.38 -21.58 1.86
C THR A 255 -19.48 -20.18 2.46
N TYR A 256 -19.77 -20.07 3.76
CA TYR A 256 -19.84 -18.78 4.43
C TYR A 256 -18.49 -18.06 4.46
N THR A 257 -17.41 -18.77 4.82
CA THR A 257 -16.07 -18.16 4.91
C THR A 257 -15.56 -17.70 3.55
N SER A 258 -15.76 -18.47 2.48
CA SER A 258 -15.37 -18.04 1.13
C SER A 258 -16.21 -16.85 0.63
N SER A 259 -17.50 -16.80 0.97
CA SER A 259 -18.36 -15.66 0.65
C SER A 259 -17.93 -14.38 1.40
N ILE A 260 -17.60 -14.51 2.69
CA ILE A 260 -17.08 -13.39 3.49
C ILE A 260 -15.75 -12.90 2.93
N ASP A 261 -14.81 -13.81 2.60
CA ASP A 261 -13.52 -13.45 2.01
C ASP A 261 -13.68 -12.70 0.69
N ALA A 262 -14.56 -13.20 -0.18
CA ALA A 262 -14.84 -12.56 -1.46
C ALA A 262 -15.49 -11.18 -1.30
N LEU A 263 -16.44 -11.01 -0.38
CA LEU A 263 -17.07 -9.73 -0.05
C LEU A 263 -16.06 -8.74 0.53
N CYS A 264 -15.15 -9.20 1.38
CA CYS A 264 -14.05 -8.38 1.92
C CYS A 264 -13.12 -7.90 0.81
N LYS A 265 -12.75 -8.76 -0.12
CA LYS A 265 -11.92 -8.42 -1.30
C LYS A 265 -12.63 -7.43 -2.23
N ALA A 266 -13.92 -7.63 -2.48
CA ALA A 266 -14.76 -6.72 -3.26
C ALA A 266 -15.08 -5.40 -2.55
N GLY A 267 -14.84 -5.35 -1.23
CA GLY A 267 -15.04 -4.16 -0.44
C GLY A 267 -16.43 -3.93 0.10
N ALA A 268 -17.27 -4.89 0.01
CA ALA A 268 -18.63 -4.86 0.52
C ALA A 268 -18.66 -5.30 2.00
N MET A 269 -17.98 -4.54 2.88
CA MET A 269 -17.82 -4.92 4.30
C MET A 269 -19.15 -5.06 5.03
N ASP A 270 -20.12 -4.18 4.75
CA ASP A 270 -21.46 -4.25 5.36
C ASP A 270 -22.17 -5.57 5.02
N LYS A 271 -22.04 -6.02 3.76
CA LYS A 271 -22.59 -7.32 3.33
C LYS A 271 -21.85 -8.49 3.97
N ALA A 272 -20.52 -8.38 4.13
CA ALA A 272 -19.73 -9.41 4.81
C ALA A 272 -20.19 -9.61 6.29
N GLU A 273 -20.49 -8.54 6.99
CA GLU A 273 -21.06 -8.62 8.36
C GLU A 273 -22.48 -9.20 8.39
N VAL A 274 -23.30 -8.89 7.38
CA VAL A 274 -24.63 -9.51 7.26
C VAL A 274 -24.49 -11.02 7.10
N VAL A 275 -23.57 -11.48 6.25
CA VAL A 275 -23.30 -12.91 6.04
C VAL A 275 -22.76 -13.56 7.31
N LEU A 276 -21.89 -12.87 8.09
CA LEU A 276 -21.41 -13.36 9.38
C LEU A 276 -22.56 -13.57 10.37
N ARG A 277 -23.51 -12.62 10.44
CA ARG A 277 -24.70 -12.73 11.30
C ARG A 277 -25.60 -13.88 10.84
N GLN A 278 -25.86 -13.99 9.52
CA GLN A 278 -26.63 -15.12 8.97
C GLN A 278 -25.99 -16.48 9.31
N MET A 279 -24.65 -16.56 9.25
CA MET A 279 -23.90 -17.76 9.63
C MET A 279 -24.15 -18.13 11.10
N ALA A 280 -24.10 -17.17 12.00
CA ALA A 280 -24.36 -17.36 13.42
C ALA A 280 -25.83 -17.76 13.69
N ASP A 281 -26.79 -17.11 13.03
CA ASP A 281 -28.23 -17.37 13.16
C ASP A 281 -28.60 -18.79 12.70
N LYS A 282 -27.88 -19.31 11.71
CA LYS A 282 -28.03 -20.70 11.24
C LYS A 282 -27.26 -21.72 12.08
N GLY A 283 -26.66 -21.30 13.19
CA GLY A 283 -25.92 -22.19 14.11
C GLY A 283 -24.55 -22.65 13.61
N VAL A 284 -24.04 -22.08 12.52
CA VAL A 284 -22.70 -22.37 12.02
C VAL A 284 -21.70 -21.45 12.74
N ARG A 285 -20.83 -22.01 13.57
CA ARG A 285 -19.85 -21.23 14.36
C ARG A 285 -18.73 -20.71 13.47
N PRO A 286 -18.48 -19.38 13.44
CA PRO A 286 -17.31 -18.83 12.78
C PRO A 286 -16.00 -19.38 13.39
N ASN A 287 -14.99 -19.58 12.54
CA ASN A 287 -13.66 -20.01 12.96
C ASN A 287 -12.63 -18.87 12.76
N ASN A 288 -11.35 -19.13 13.12
CA ASN A 288 -10.27 -18.17 12.94
C ASN A 288 -10.20 -17.63 11.51
N ASN A 289 -10.37 -18.49 10.49
CA ASN A 289 -10.29 -18.04 9.10
C ASN A 289 -11.41 -17.04 8.75
N THR A 290 -12.63 -17.26 9.26
CA THR A 290 -13.77 -16.35 9.05
C THR A 290 -13.48 -14.97 9.60
N TYR A 291 -12.99 -14.89 10.86
CA TYR A 291 -12.61 -13.63 11.48
C TYR A 291 -11.39 -12.99 10.81
N ASN A 292 -10.41 -13.79 10.39
CA ASN A 292 -9.22 -13.31 9.68
C ASN A 292 -9.58 -12.62 8.36
N CYS A 293 -10.55 -13.14 7.59
CA CYS A 293 -11.04 -12.48 6.38
C CYS A 293 -11.61 -11.08 6.67
N LEU A 294 -12.40 -10.93 7.73
CA LEU A 294 -12.97 -9.65 8.13
C LEU A 294 -11.90 -8.68 8.66
N ILE A 295 -11.02 -9.13 9.55
CA ILE A 295 -9.92 -8.33 10.08
C ILE A 295 -9.04 -7.82 8.94
N TYR A 296 -8.67 -8.69 8.00
CA TYR A 296 -7.89 -8.33 6.83
C TYR A 296 -8.65 -7.36 5.91
N GLY A 297 -9.94 -7.60 5.68
CA GLY A 297 -10.80 -6.75 4.86
C GLY A 297 -10.88 -5.32 5.40
N TYR A 298 -11.16 -5.14 6.69
CA TYR A 298 -11.18 -3.84 7.35
C TYR A 298 -9.78 -3.19 7.39
N SER A 299 -8.74 -3.99 7.67
CA SER A 299 -7.36 -3.53 7.72
C SER A 299 -6.86 -2.99 6.39
N SER A 300 -7.16 -3.67 5.29
CA SER A 300 -6.74 -3.26 3.94
C SER A 300 -7.37 -1.94 3.49
N ARG A 301 -8.55 -1.60 4.06
CA ARG A 301 -9.31 -0.36 3.78
C ARG A 301 -9.03 0.78 4.73
N GLY A 302 -8.15 0.58 5.70
CA GLY A 302 -7.84 1.61 6.66
C GLY A 302 -8.86 1.78 7.80
N GLN A 303 -9.83 0.90 7.90
CA GLN A 303 -10.84 0.92 8.94
C GLN A 303 -10.34 0.16 10.18
N TRP A 304 -9.20 0.60 10.72
CA TRP A 304 -8.53 -0.09 11.82
C TRP A 304 -9.37 -0.22 13.08
N LYS A 305 -10.29 0.74 13.35
CA LYS A 305 -11.20 0.68 14.52
C LYS A 305 -12.13 -0.52 14.42
N GLU A 306 -12.68 -0.77 13.23
CA GLU A 306 -13.55 -1.92 12.98
C GLU A 306 -12.76 -3.24 13.02
N ALA A 307 -11.55 -3.26 12.50
CA ALA A 307 -10.67 -4.43 12.61
C ALA A 307 -10.41 -4.79 14.09
N VAL A 308 -10.17 -3.80 14.95
CA VAL A 308 -10.03 -4.01 16.42
C VAL A 308 -11.35 -4.49 17.04
N ARG A 309 -12.51 -3.97 16.60
CA ARG A 309 -13.82 -4.43 17.07
C ARG A 309 -14.04 -5.91 16.76
N ILE A 310 -13.81 -6.32 15.52
CA ILE A 310 -13.94 -7.72 15.08
C ILE A 310 -12.94 -8.62 15.82
N PHE A 311 -11.71 -8.15 16.05
CA PHE A 311 -10.72 -8.88 16.85
C PHE A 311 -11.18 -9.11 18.31
N LYS A 312 -11.77 -8.10 18.94
CA LYS A 312 -12.34 -8.22 20.27
C LYS A 312 -13.52 -9.20 20.29
N GLU A 313 -14.36 -9.17 19.27
CA GLU A 313 -15.48 -10.11 19.11
C GLU A 313 -14.96 -11.54 19.01
N MET A 314 -13.96 -11.80 18.13
CA MET A 314 -13.29 -13.10 17.99
C MET A 314 -12.79 -13.63 19.35
N THR A 315 -12.10 -12.78 20.11
CA THR A 315 -11.53 -13.18 21.41
C THR A 315 -12.59 -13.39 22.48
N SER A 316 -13.71 -12.63 22.44
CA SER A 316 -14.85 -12.82 23.34
C SER A 316 -15.57 -14.15 23.14
N GLN A 317 -15.52 -14.70 21.92
CA GLN A 317 -16.04 -16.02 21.60
C GLN A 317 -15.09 -17.17 21.96
N GLY A 318 -13.97 -16.88 22.63
CA GLY A 318 -12.99 -17.87 23.07
C GLY A 318 -12.05 -18.40 21.98
N LEU A 319 -12.04 -17.77 20.79
CA LEU A 319 -11.13 -18.11 19.71
C LEU A 319 -9.74 -17.54 20.01
N LEU A 320 -8.71 -18.36 19.88
CA LEU A 320 -7.33 -17.94 20.02
C LEU A 320 -6.83 -17.36 18.67
N PRO A 321 -6.41 -16.07 18.62
CA PRO A 321 -5.83 -15.49 17.44
C PRO A 321 -4.54 -16.22 17.03
N ASP A 322 -4.37 -16.45 15.75
CA ASP A 322 -3.15 -17.01 15.17
C ASP A 322 -2.18 -15.90 14.70
N ASN A 323 -0.99 -16.28 14.26
CA ASN A 323 0.00 -15.31 13.76
C ASN A 323 -0.54 -14.46 12.60
N PHE A 324 -1.40 -15.03 11.76
CA PHE A 324 -2.01 -14.27 10.67
C PHE A 324 -2.94 -13.17 11.18
N THR A 325 -3.76 -13.47 12.20
CA THR A 325 -4.64 -12.50 12.87
C THR A 325 -3.83 -11.34 13.45
N TRP A 326 -2.79 -11.68 14.24
CA TRP A 326 -1.93 -10.68 14.87
C TRP A 326 -1.20 -9.82 13.84
N ASN A 327 -0.60 -10.44 12.83
CA ASN A 327 0.14 -9.75 11.78
C ASN A 327 -0.75 -8.82 10.94
N SER A 328 -1.97 -9.25 10.62
CA SER A 328 -2.93 -8.44 9.87
C SER A 328 -3.37 -7.19 10.65
N LEU A 329 -3.64 -7.35 11.95
CA LEU A 329 -4.03 -6.24 12.81
C LEU A 329 -2.88 -5.24 13.00
N MET A 330 -1.67 -5.74 13.32
CA MET A 330 -0.49 -4.89 13.50
C MET A 330 -0.11 -4.16 12.23
N ALA A 331 -0.14 -4.83 11.06
CA ALA A 331 0.14 -4.20 9.77
C ALA A 331 -0.83 -3.03 9.49
N SER A 332 -2.11 -3.21 9.82
CA SER A 332 -3.11 -2.15 9.71
C SER A 332 -2.80 -0.96 10.61
N LEU A 333 -2.50 -1.21 11.88
CA LEU A 333 -2.18 -0.17 12.86
C LEU A 333 -0.92 0.60 12.44
N CYS A 334 0.15 -0.11 12.06
CA CYS A 334 1.40 0.49 11.59
C CYS A 334 1.18 1.37 10.34
N LYS A 335 0.40 0.89 9.36
CA LYS A 335 0.08 1.64 8.14
C LYS A 335 -0.61 2.99 8.42
N HIS A 336 -1.39 3.07 9.50
CA HIS A 336 -2.14 4.27 9.88
C HIS A 336 -1.46 5.10 10.98
N GLY A 337 -0.16 4.86 11.24
CA GLY A 337 0.61 5.62 12.22
C GLY A 337 0.22 5.35 13.68
N LYS A 338 -0.48 4.24 13.95
CA LYS A 338 -0.88 3.82 15.29
C LYS A 338 0.13 2.84 15.89
N ILE A 339 1.39 3.28 15.95
CA ILE A 339 2.51 2.40 16.33
C ILE A 339 2.44 1.98 17.80
N LYS A 340 1.96 2.85 18.69
CA LYS A 340 1.80 2.54 20.12
C LYS A 340 0.81 1.40 20.31
N GLU A 341 -0.36 1.50 19.68
CA GLU A 341 -1.39 0.46 19.73
C GLU A 341 -0.90 -0.85 19.07
N ALA A 342 -0.08 -0.76 18.00
CA ALA A 342 0.55 -1.93 17.39
C ALA A 342 1.56 -2.59 18.34
N ARG A 343 2.31 -1.80 19.13
CA ARG A 343 3.22 -2.31 20.16
C ARG A 343 2.48 -3.03 21.28
N ASP A 344 1.36 -2.48 21.75
CA ASP A 344 0.51 -3.13 22.76
C ASP A 344 0.01 -4.50 22.26
N VAL A 345 -0.34 -4.58 20.98
CA VAL A 345 -0.74 -5.84 20.34
C VAL A 345 0.44 -6.81 20.30
N PHE A 346 1.64 -6.36 19.91
CA PHE A 346 2.86 -7.17 19.89
C PHE A 346 3.20 -7.74 21.28
N ASP A 347 3.17 -6.89 22.31
CA ASP A 347 3.44 -7.31 23.67
C ASP A 347 2.39 -8.30 24.23
N SER A 348 1.15 -8.22 23.71
CA SER A 348 0.08 -9.15 24.03
C SER A 348 0.31 -10.57 23.48
N ILE A 349 1.07 -10.72 22.38
CA ILE A 349 1.45 -12.03 21.82
C ILE A 349 2.32 -12.78 22.84
N ALA A 350 3.36 -12.12 23.36
CA ALA A 350 4.26 -12.68 24.35
C ALA A 350 3.55 -13.03 25.67
N LYS A 351 2.63 -12.15 26.15
CA LYS A 351 1.81 -12.40 27.36
C LYS A 351 0.91 -13.62 27.23
N LYS A 352 0.48 -13.96 26.01
CA LYS A 352 -0.34 -15.16 25.73
C LYS A 352 0.48 -16.41 25.47
N GLY A 353 1.81 -16.37 25.66
CA GLY A 353 2.72 -17.50 25.47
C GLY A 353 2.90 -17.91 24.01
N GLN A 354 2.52 -17.07 23.06
CA GLN A 354 2.77 -17.29 21.64
C GLN A 354 4.13 -16.72 21.25
N LYS A 355 4.82 -17.38 20.32
CA LYS A 355 6.09 -16.86 19.80
C LYS A 355 5.83 -15.99 18.59
N SER A 356 6.39 -14.78 18.63
CA SER A 356 6.43 -13.91 17.46
C SER A 356 7.30 -14.54 16.37
N ASP A 357 6.84 -14.49 15.14
CA ASP A 357 7.58 -14.98 13.99
C ASP A 357 8.35 -13.83 13.30
N MET A 358 9.16 -14.15 12.31
CA MET A 358 9.93 -13.17 11.54
C MET A 358 9.05 -12.13 10.88
N ILE A 359 7.82 -12.50 10.47
CA ILE A 359 6.86 -11.58 9.82
C ILE A 359 6.37 -10.56 10.84
N THR A 360 6.05 -11.00 12.06
CA THR A 360 5.64 -10.15 13.18
C THR A 360 6.68 -9.06 13.46
N TYR A 361 7.95 -9.46 13.60
CA TYR A 361 9.06 -8.52 13.79
C TYR A 361 9.23 -7.57 12.61
N SER A 362 9.13 -8.07 11.38
CA SER A 362 9.24 -7.25 10.17
C SER A 362 8.17 -6.16 10.08
N ILE A 363 6.92 -6.47 10.45
CA ILE A 363 5.81 -5.51 10.46
C ILE A 363 6.09 -4.38 11.45
N MET A 364 6.49 -4.71 12.70
CA MET A 364 6.79 -3.72 13.72
C MET A 364 8.02 -2.88 13.39
N LEU A 365 9.11 -3.51 12.93
CA LEU A 365 10.31 -2.81 12.49
C LEU A 365 10.01 -1.83 11.35
N ASN A 366 9.19 -2.26 10.37
CA ASN A 366 8.77 -1.38 9.27
C ASN A 366 7.86 -0.23 9.77
N GLY A 367 7.05 -0.47 10.79
CA GLY A 367 6.26 0.55 11.48
C GLY A 367 7.16 1.63 12.09
N TYR A 368 8.12 1.24 12.92
CA TYR A 368 9.08 2.17 13.54
C TYR A 368 9.95 2.89 12.50
N ALA A 369 10.41 2.19 11.46
CA ALA A 369 11.13 2.81 10.34
C ALA A 369 10.26 3.85 9.59
N ALA A 370 8.96 3.61 9.46
CA ALA A 370 8.03 4.54 8.85
C ALA A 370 7.75 5.77 9.72
N GLU A 371 7.69 5.63 11.05
CA GLU A 371 7.56 6.72 12.01
C GLU A 371 8.86 7.52 12.14
N GLY A 372 10.01 6.87 11.97
CA GLY A 372 11.34 7.45 12.19
C GLY A 372 11.87 7.23 13.61
N SER A 373 11.23 6.34 14.39
CA SER A 373 11.68 6.00 15.74
C SER A 373 12.82 4.98 15.68
N ILE A 374 14.05 5.48 15.55
CA ILE A 374 15.26 4.64 15.40
C ILE A 374 15.58 3.87 16.67
N VAL A 375 15.36 4.46 17.86
CA VAL A 375 15.66 3.81 19.15
C VAL A 375 14.78 2.57 19.28
N ASP A 376 13.47 2.71 19.14
CA ASP A 376 12.54 1.58 19.26
C ASP A 376 12.78 0.52 18.18
N MET A 377 13.22 0.95 16.98
CA MET A 377 13.58 0.03 15.90
C MET A 377 14.80 -0.84 16.28
N ILE A 378 15.83 -0.23 16.87
CA ILE A 378 17.05 -0.94 17.31
C ILE A 378 16.73 -1.88 18.47
N ASP A 379 15.97 -1.41 19.45
CA ASP A 379 15.59 -2.20 20.62
C ASP A 379 14.77 -3.42 20.19
N LEU A 380 13.85 -3.26 19.28
CA LEU A 380 13.07 -4.37 18.74
C LEU A 380 13.93 -5.34 17.92
N PHE A 381 14.90 -4.84 17.15
CA PHE A 381 15.83 -5.69 16.42
C PHE A 381 16.72 -6.51 17.39
N ASN A 382 17.20 -5.91 18.46
CA ASN A 382 17.96 -6.60 19.50
C ASN A 382 17.10 -7.66 20.21
N LEU A 383 15.83 -7.36 20.46
CA LEU A 383 14.87 -8.33 21.02
C LEU A 383 14.70 -9.53 20.09
N MET A 384 14.55 -9.30 18.78
CA MET A 384 14.46 -10.36 17.77
C MET A 384 15.68 -11.29 17.81
N LEU A 385 16.88 -10.72 17.91
CA LEU A 385 18.13 -11.48 18.03
C LEU A 385 18.18 -12.27 19.35
N GLY A 386 17.70 -11.67 20.45
CA GLY A 386 17.57 -12.32 21.76
C GLY A 386 16.62 -13.51 21.74
N ASP A 387 15.57 -13.46 20.95
CA ASP A 387 14.63 -14.57 20.72
C ASP A 387 15.20 -15.68 19.81
N GLY A 388 16.44 -15.53 19.33
CA GLY A 388 17.13 -16.50 18.48
C GLY A 388 16.68 -16.48 17.01
N ILE A 389 16.01 -15.43 16.57
CA ILE A 389 15.56 -15.28 15.18
C ILE A 389 16.66 -14.58 14.37
N ALA A 390 17.29 -15.31 13.43
CA ALA A 390 18.30 -14.74 12.55
C ALA A 390 17.69 -13.78 11.53
N PRO A 391 18.28 -12.57 11.31
CA PRO A 391 17.77 -11.64 10.32
C PRO A 391 17.94 -12.19 8.90
N ASN A 392 16.94 -11.95 8.07
CA ASN A 392 17.00 -12.23 6.63
C ASN A 392 17.12 -10.92 5.83
N CYS A 393 17.24 -11.03 4.50
CA CYS A 393 17.32 -9.87 3.61
C CYS A 393 16.17 -8.87 3.83
N MET A 394 14.96 -9.34 4.13
CA MET A 394 13.79 -8.49 4.34
C MET A 394 13.94 -7.59 5.58
N ILE A 395 14.41 -8.16 6.70
CA ILE A 395 14.64 -7.41 7.95
C ILE A 395 15.76 -6.38 7.75
N LEU A 396 16.88 -6.79 7.13
CA LEU A 396 18.00 -5.89 6.87
C LEU A 396 17.60 -4.75 5.93
N ASN A 397 16.78 -5.03 4.91
CA ASN A 397 16.21 -3.99 4.03
C ASN A 397 15.34 -2.98 4.81
N VAL A 398 14.58 -3.42 5.80
CA VAL A 398 13.79 -2.52 6.66
C VAL A 398 14.70 -1.63 7.51
N LEU A 399 15.78 -2.19 8.07
CA LEU A 399 16.78 -1.40 8.83
C LEU A 399 17.48 -0.37 7.95
N ILE A 400 17.96 -0.77 6.76
CA ILE A 400 18.59 0.13 5.79
C ILE A 400 17.63 1.27 5.44
N LYS A 401 16.37 0.95 5.14
CA LYS A 401 15.33 1.93 4.83
C LYS A 401 15.05 2.89 6.00
N GLY A 402 14.99 2.38 7.23
CA GLY A 402 14.79 3.17 8.44
C GLY A 402 15.92 4.16 8.68
N TYR A 403 17.17 3.68 8.67
CA TYR A 403 18.35 4.54 8.81
C TYR A 403 18.43 5.58 7.69
N ALA A 404 18.20 5.17 6.43
CA ALA A 404 18.21 6.06 5.29
C ALA A 404 17.14 7.16 5.39
N LYS A 405 15.94 6.84 5.90
CA LYS A 405 14.86 7.81 6.10
C LYS A 405 15.24 8.89 7.13
N CYS A 406 15.97 8.51 8.18
CA CYS A 406 16.42 9.40 9.24
C CYS A 406 17.75 10.10 8.93
N GLY A 407 18.27 9.98 7.71
CA GLY A 407 19.51 10.63 7.29
C GLY A 407 20.79 9.96 7.80
N MET A 408 20.70 8.80 8.45
CA MET A 408 21.85 8.06 9.01
C MET A 408 22.46 7.14 7.95
N LEU A 409 22.98 7.70 6.86
CA LEU A 409 23.49 6.93 5.72
C LEU A 409 24.62 5.99 6.12
N ASP A 410 25.56 6.41 6.96
CA ASP A 410 26.70 5.59 7.38
C ASP A 410 26.25 4.31 8.09
N ARG A 411 25.21 4.40 8.94
CA ARG A 411 24.61 3.21 9.58
C ARG A 411 23.89 2.32 8.59
N ALA A 412 23.21 2.90 7.61
CA ALA A 412 22.56 2.14 6.54
C ALA A 412 23.58 1.35 5.72
N MET A 413 24.74 1.99 5.39
CA MET A 413 25.84 1.33 4.67
C MET A 413 26.49 0.25 5.50
N ASN A 414 26.72 0.45 6.80
CA ASN A 414 27.25 -0.59 7.68
C ASN A 414 26.36 -1.84 7.69
N VAL A 415 25.03 -1.68 7.74
CA VAL A 415 24.10 -2.82 7.66
C VAL A 415 24.17 -3.51 6.28
N PHE A 416 24.33 -2.73 5.20
CA PHE A 416 24.49 -3.27 3.85
C PHE A 416 25.77 -4.07 3.70
N ASP A 417 26.90 -3.60 4.26
CA ASP A 417 28.19 -4.31 4.25
C ASP A 417 28.15 -5.56 5.14
N GLU A 418 27.49 -5.47 6.32
CA GLU A 418 27.30 -6.61 7.21
C GLU A 418 26.47 -7.71 6.55
N MET A 419 25.44 -7.36 5.79
CA MET A 419 24.64 -8.28 4.99
C MET A 419 25.52 -9.10 4.02
N ARG A 420 26.48 -8.44 3.37
CA ARG A 420 27.44 -9.09 2.46
C ARG A 420 28.40 -10.03 3.21
N GLN A 421 28.96 -9.56 4.34
CA GLN A 421 29.88 -10.35 5.15
C GLN A 421 29.23 -11.63 5.70
N GLN A 422 27.92 -11.59 5.97
CA GLN A 422 27.14 -12.75 6.39
C GLN A 422 26.77 -13.69 5.23
N GLY A 423 27.18 -13.39 3.99
CA GLY A 423 26.89 -14.18 2.81
C GLY A 423 25.45 -14.07 2.32
N LEU A 424 24.69 -13.11 2.82
CA LEU A 424 23.36 -12.78 2.34
C LEU A 424 23.50 -11.93 1.07
N LYS A 425 22.98 -12.42 -0.05
CA LYS A 425 23.06 -11.68 -1.31
C LYS A 425 22.06 -10.53 -1.34
N PRO A 426 22.50 -9.26 -1.50
CA PRO A 426 21.60 -8.14 -1.72
C PRO A 426 20.72 -8.36 -2.94
N ASP A 427 19.43 -8.08 -2.78
CA ASP A 427 18.44 -8.17 -3.86
C ASP A 427 18.17 -6.81 -4.50
N VAL A 428 17.27 -6.78 -5.49
CA VAL A 428 16.86 -5.54 -6.18
C VAL A 428 16.33 -4.49 -5.19
N VAL A 429 15.65 -4.93 -4.12
CA VAL A 429 15.09 -4.03 -3.11
C VAL A 429 16.19 -3.41 -2.27
N THR A 430 17.19 -4.20 -1.85
CA THR A 430 18.35 -3.73 -1.10
C THR A 430 19.09 -2.63 -1.86
N TYR A 431 19.53 -2.95 -3.10
CA TYR A 431 20.24 -2.00 -3.95
C TYR A 431 19.43 -0.72 -4.20
N SER A 432 18.14 -0.87 -4.55
CA SER A 432 17.27 0.29 -4.79
C SER A 432 17.10 1.17 -3.56
N THR A 433 17.06 0.58 -2.35
CA THR A 433 16.94 1.33 -1.10
C THR A 433 18.22 2.11 -0.79
N VAL A 434 19.39 1.50 -0.98
CA VAL A 434 20.69 2.18 -0.78
C VAL A 434 20.87 3.29 -1.81
N ILE A 435 20.58 3.03 -3.08
CA ILE A 435 20.62 4.04 -4.15
C ILE A 435 19.70 5.23 -3.81
N ALA A 436 18.47 4.96 -3.40
CA ALA A 436 17.52 6.01 -3.01
C ALA A 436 18.01 6.82 -1.79
N ALA A 437 18.74 6.18 -0.87
CA ALA A 437 19.35 6.86 0.27
C ALA A 437 20.44 7.84 -0.15
N HIS A 438 21.37 7.42 -1.03
CA HIS A 438 22.40 8.29 -1.60
C HIS A 438 21.79 9.44 -2.40
N CYS A 439 20.79 9.15 -3.26
CA CYS A 439 20.08 10.17 -4.03
C CYS A 439 19.42 11.25 -3.16
N ARG A 440 18.82 10.85 -2.02
CA ARG A 440 18.15 11.79 -1.11
C ARG A 440 19.12 12.76 -0.47
N ILE A 441 20.36 12.36 -0.18
CA ILE A 441 21.40 13.17 0.46
C ILE A 441 22.20 13.97 -0.60
N GLY A 442 21.98 13.71 -1.88
CA GLY A 442 22.68 14.36 -2.98
C GLY A 442 24.02 13.73 -3.37
N LYS A 443 24.38 12.57 -2.79
CA LYS A 443 25.59 11.82 -3.13
C LYS A 443 25.37 11.00 -4.42
N MET A 444 25.29 11.70 -5.56
CA MET A 444 24.88 11.07 -6.83
C MET A 444 25.96 10.17 -7.44
N ASP A 445 27.23 10.45 -7.19
CA ASP A 445 28.33 9.61 -7.70
C ASP A 445 28.37 8.28 -6.94
N ASP A 446 28.21 8.29 -5.60
CA ASP A 446 28.11 7.08 -4.79
C ASP A 446 26.87 6.25 -5.20
N ALA A 447 25.74 6.92 -5.49
CA ALA A 447 24.52 6.25 -5.97
C ALA A 447 24.76 5.52 -7.31
N MET A 448 25.55 6.12 -8.21
CA MET A 448 25.93 5.50 -9.48
C MET A 448 26.92 4.36 -9.30
N GLU A 449 27.83 4.46 -8.34
CA GLU A 449 28.76 3.37 -8.00
C GLU A 449 27.99 2.14 -7.53
N VAL A 450 27.05 2.30 -6.59
CA VAL A 450 26.17 1.22 -6.12
C VAL A 450 25.30 0.66 -7.24
N PHE A 451 24.84 1.49 -8.16
CA PHE A 451 24.07 1.06 -9.34
C PHE A 451 24.91 0.22 -10.30
N ASN A 452 26.17 0.60 -10.55
CA ASN A 452 27.06 -0.17 -11.39
C ASN A 452 27.42 -1.51 -10.73
N GLU A 453 27.71 -1.50 -9.43
CA GLU A 453 27.94 -2.71 -8.67
C GLU A 453 26.73 -3.68 -8.72
N MET A 454 25.50 -3.18 -8.60
CA MET A 454 24.28 -3.98 -8.78
C MET A 454 24.30 -4.75 -10.12
N ILE A 455 24.71 -4.08 -11.20
CA ILE A 455 24.79 -4.67 -12.53
C ILE A 455 25.91 -5.73 -12.59
N ASP A 456 27.08 -5.43 -12.02
CA ASP A 456 28.26 -6.31 -12.00
C ASP A 456 28.00 -7.59 -11.20
N GLN A 457 27.19 -7.51 -10.15
CA GLN A 457 26.72 -8.66 -9.38
C GLN A 457 25.60 -9.46 -10.08
N GLY A 458 25.21 -9.09 -11.30
CA GLY A 458 24.18 -9.76 -12.07
C GLY A 458 22.74 -9.49 -11.61
N VAL A 459 22.53 -8.52 -10.73
CA VAL A 459 21.19 -8.13 -10.27
C VAL A 459 20.60 -7.11 -11.25
N ALA A 460 19.55 -7.50 -11.97
CA ALA A 460 18.92 -6.63 -12.96
C ALA A 460 18.19 -5.45 -12.31
N PRO A 461 18.53 -4.18 -12.66
CA PRO A 461 17.83 -3.01 -12.14
C PRO A 461 16.35 -3.00 -12.53
N SER A 462 15.48 -2.65 -11.58
CA SER A 462 14.03 -2.48 -11.81
C SER A 462 13.71 -1.07 -12.32
N ILE A 463 12.46 -0.86 -12.78
CA ILE A 463 11.93 0.46 -13.08
C ILE A 463 12.12 1.40 -11.89
N ALA A 464 11.81 0.94 -10.67
CA ALA A 464 11.97 1.72 -9.46
C ALA A 464 13.43 2.15 -9.21
N THR A 465 14.42 1.29 -9.49
CA THR A 465 15.85 1.63 -9.37
C THR A 465 16.23 2.79 -10.30
N TYR A 466 15.83 2.70 -11.57
CA TYR A 466 16.05 3.78 -12.53
C TYR A 466 15.33 5.06 -12.11
N CYS A 467 14.07 4.96 -11.66
CA CYS A 467 13.29 6.10 -11.21
C CYS A 467 13.95 6.83 -10.03
N CYS A 468 14.50 6.11 -9.05
CA CYS A 468 15.22 6.73 -7.93
C CYS A 468 16.44 7.54 -8.41
N LEU A 469 17.25 6.99 -9.32
CA LEU A 469 18.42 7.68 -9.87
C LEU A 469 18.04 8.89 -10.72
N ILE A 470 17.06 8.74 -11.62
CA ILE A 470 16.60 9.81 -12.50
C ILE A 470 16.04 10.96 -11.66
N GLN A 471 15.20 10.65 -10.66
CA GLN A 471 14.67 11.65 -9.75
C GLN A 471 15.79 12.35 -8.96
N GLY A 472 16.75 11.57 -8.44
CA GLY A 472 17.91 12.12 -7.72
C GLY A 472 18.73 13.10 -8.60
N PHE A 473 19.06 12.71 -9.84
CA PHE A 473 19.75 13.61 -10.76
C PHE A 473 18.94 14.85 -11.14
N CYS A 474 17.62 14.72 -11.30
CA CYS A 474 16.76 15.88 -11.58
C CYS A 474 16.74 16.86 -10.40
N THR A 475 16.61 16.37 -9.15
CA THR A 475 16.60 17.21 -7.96
C THR A 475 17.94 17.90 -7.68
N HIS A 476 19.06 17.23 -7.96
CA HIS A 476 20.39 17.75 -7.68
C HIS A 476 21.11 18.39 -8.91
N GLY A 477 20.38 18.65 -10.00
CA GLY A 477 20.89 19.43 -11.13
C GLY A 477 21.60 18.63 -12.23
N GLY A 478 21.63 17.31 -12.14
CA GLY A 478 22.25 16.42 -13.13
C GLY A 478 21.35 16.04 -14.29
N PHE A 479 20.60 16.96 -14.89
CA PHE A 479 19.59 16.68 -15.91
C PHE A 479 20.12 15.89 -17.12
N LEU A 480 21.35 16.16 -17.55
CA LEU A 480 21.94 15.44 -18.70
C LEU A 480 22.10 13.94 -18.39
N ARG A 481 22.63 13.61 -17.21
CA ARG A 481 22.77 12.22 -16.75
C ARG A 481 21.40 11.55 -16.54
N ALA A 482 20.41 12.31 -16.04
CA ALA A 482 19.04 11.81 -15.93
C ALA A 482 18.46 11.41 -17.28
N LYS A 483 18.67 12.24 -18.34
CA LYS A 483 18.25 11.94 -19.71
C LYS A 483 18.91 10.68 -20.27
N GLU A 484 20.22 10.52 -20.07
CA GLU A 484 20.98 9.33 -20.47
C GLU A 484 20.42 8.06 -19.80
N LEU A 485 20.10 8.12 -18.51
CA LEU A 485 19.50 7.01 -17.78
C LEU A 485 18.10 6.64 -18.29
N VAL A 486 17.27 7.62 -18.68
CA VAL A 486 15.96 7.35 -19.31
C VAL A 486 16.16 6.63 -20.64
N ILE A 487 17.09 7.09 -21.47
CA ILE A 487 17.40 6.45 -22.76
C ILE A 487 17.90 5.00 -22.52
N LYS A 488 18.79 4.80 -21.53
CA LYS A 488 19.31 3.48 -21.16
C LYS A 488 18.19 2.55 -20.64
N MET A 489 17.25 3.10 -19.86
CA MET A 489 16.07 2.39 -19.39
C MET A 489 15.18 1.95 -20.56
N MET A 490 14.90 2.87 -21.49
CA MET A 490 14.10 2.60 -22.67
C MET A 490 14.74 1.58 -23.61
N SER A 491 16.07 1.62 -23.79
CA SER A 491 16.81 0.64 -24.62
C SER A 491 16.73 -0.78 -24.08
N LYS A 492 16.47 -0.95 -22.78
CA LYS A 492 16.20 -2.24 -22.13
C LYS A 492 14.71 -2.65 -22.16
N GLY A 493 13.86 -1.94 -22.91
CA GLY A 493 12.43 -2.23 -23.02
C GLY A 493 11.58 -1.75 -21.84
N MET A 494 12.17 -1.08 -20.86
CA MET A 494 11.45 -0.51 -19.72
C MET A 494 10.99 0.91 -20.07
N ARG A 495 9.68 1.14 -20.13
CA ARG A 495 9.11 2.47 -20.41
C ARG A 495 8.68 3.14 -19.11
N PRO A 496 9.23 4.34 -18.78
CA PRO A 496 8.70 5.14 -17.69
C PRO A 496 7.29 5.62 -18.05
N ASP A 497 6.42 5.67 -17.06
CA ASP A 497 5.06 6.15 -17.25
C ASP A 497 4.96 7.67 -17.05
N ILE A 498 3.82 8.24 -17.45
CA ILE A 498 3.56 9.67 -17.30
C ILE A 498 3.49 10.09 -15.83
N VAL A 499 3.11 9.18 -14.91
CA VAL A 499 3.00 9.46 -13.47
C VAL A 499 4.39 9.74 -12.87
N PHE A 500 5.40 8.99 -13.31
CA PHE A 500 6.78 9.20 -12.90
C PHE A 500 7.28 10.61 -13.30
N PHE A 501 7.13 10.98 -14.56
CA PHE A 501 7.55 12.30 -15.03
C PHE A 501 6.76 13.43 -14.37
N SER A 502 5.45 13.23 -14.14
CA SER A 502 4.60 14.18 -13.43
C SER A 502 5.12 14.47 -12.02
N SER A 503 5.58 13.45 -11.31
CA SER A 503 6.12 13.63 -9.95
C SER A 503 7.42 14.45 -9.94
N ILE A 504 8.28 14.27 -10.94
CA ILE A 504 9.52 15.03 -11.08
C ILE A 504 9.22 16.49 -11.42
N ILE A 505 8.34 16.74 -12.40
CA ILE A 505 7.93 18.08 -12.80
C ILE A 505 7.34 18.83 -11.61
N ASN A 506 6.42 18.20 -10.87
CA ASN A 506 5.82 18.79 -9.67
C ASN A 506 6.86 19.11 -8.59
N SER A 507 7.84 18.22 -8.35
CA SER A 507 8.92 18.47 -7.39
C SER A 507 9.77 19.66 -7.81
N LEU A 508 10.24 19.70 -9.06
CA LEU A 508 11.05 20.80 -9.57
C LEU A 508 10.30 22.13 -9.56
N CYS A 509 9.01 22.12 -9.87
CA CYS A 509 8.17 23.33 -9.79
C CYS A 509 8.04 23.86 -8.36
N LYS A 510 7.89 22.98 -7.36
CA LYS A 510 7.84 23.36 -5.95
C LYS A 510 9.16 23.91 -5.45
N ASP A 511 10.29 23.40 -5.96
CA ASP A 511 11.64 23.89 -5.66
C ASP A 511 12.01 25.19 -6.44
N GLY A 512 11.07 25.74 -7.21
CA GLY A 512 11.27 26.95 -8.02
C GLY A 512 12.10 26.73 -9.30
N ARG A 513 12.49 25.48 -9.60
CA ARG A 513 13.32 25.10 -10.77
C ARG A 513 12.46 24.85 -12.02
N VAL A 514 11.60 25.81 -12.35
CA VAL A 514 10.59 25.67 -13.40
C VAL A 514 11.18 25.50 -14.81
N MET A 515 12.39 26.02 -15.06
CA MET A 515 13.05 25.86 -16.36
C MET A 515 13.51 24.40 -16.58
N ASP A 516 13.97 23.73 -15.53
CA ASP A 516 14.36 22.32 -15.58
C ASP A 516 13.10 21.45 -15.75
N ALA A 517 12.02 21.81 -15.06
CA ALA A 517 10.71 21.16 -15.24
C ALA A 517 10.20 21.26 -16.67
N HIS A 518 10.37 22.43 -17.31
CA HIS A 518 10.00 22.63 -18.73
C HIS A 518 10.86 21.80 -19.68
N ALA A 519 12.17 21.69 -19.42
CA ALA A 519 13.05 20.85 -20.21
C ALA A 519 12.67 19.36 -20.14
N ILE A 520 12.17 18.89 -18.98
CA ILE A 520 11.61 17.54 -18.86
C ILE A 520 10.29 17.41 -19.64
N PHE A 521 9.45 18.44 -19.61
CA PHE A 521 8.23 18.46 -20.40
C PHE A 521 8.52 18.34 -21.90
N ASP A 522 9.46 19.12 -22.42
CA ASP A 522 9.91 19.03 -23.82
C ASP A 522 10.46 17.64 -24.14
N PHE A 523 11.19 17.03 -23.21
CA PHE A 523 11.71 15.69 -23.37
C PHE A 523 10.59 14.64 -23.44
N ILE A 524 9.56 14.72 -22.58
CA ILE A 524 8.39 13.84 -22.60
C ILE A 524 7.71 13.89 -23.97
N VAL A 525 7.49 15.10 -24.52
CA VAL A 525 6.90 15.29 -25.84
C VAL A 525 7.80 14.68 -26.93
N SER A 526 9.13 14.83 -26.82
CA SER A 526 10.11 14.30 -27.79
C SER A 526 10.13 12.76 -27.86
N ILE A 527 9.78 12.07 -26.77
CA ILE A 527 9.68 10.59 -26.73
C ILE A 527 8.27 10.07 -27.04
N SER A 528 7.42 10.93 -27.59
CA SER A 528 6.02 10.63 -27.97
C SER A 528 5.15 10.14 -26.79
N LEU A 529 5.46 10.59 -25.58
CA LEU A 529 4.60 10.42 -24.43
C LEU A 529 3.64 11.63 -24.36
N HIS A 530 2.33 11.37 -24.24
CA HIS A 530 1.36 12.44 -24.19
C HIS A 530 1.20 12.99 -22.77
N PRO A 531 1.53 14.28 -22.52
CA PRO A 531 1.30 14.92 -21.23
C PRO A 531 -0.19 14.92 -20.88
N ASN A 532 -0.51 14.63 -19.64
CA ASN A 532 -1.88 14.68 -19.11
C ASN A 532 -2.15 16.02 -18.40
N VAL A 533 -3.41 16.24 -17.99
CA VAL A 533 -3.83 17.45 -17.27
C VAL A 533 -2.92 17.75 -16.06
N PHE A 534 -2.48 16.72 -15.33
CA PHE A 534 -1.65 16.88 -14.14
C PHE A 534 -0.23 17.42 -14.46
N VAL A 535 0.36 17.02 -15.58
CA VAL A 535 1.67 17.55 -16.04
C VAL A 535 1.54 19.02 -16.41
N TYR A 536 0.50 19.36 -17.18
CA TYR A 536 0.25 20.74 -17.56
C TYR A 536 -0.04 21.63 -16.35
N SER A 537 -0.92 21.20 -15.44
CA SER A 537 -1.27 21.96 -14.25
C SER A 537 -0.07 22.18 -13.32
N SER A 538 0.79 21.15 -13.13
CA SER A 538 2.01 21.27 -12.32
C SER A 538 2.99 22.29 -12.91
N LEU A 539 3.18 22.28 -14.23
CA LEU A 539 4.07 23.23 -14.90
C LEU A 539 3.51 24.65 -14.90
N LEU A 540 2.20 24.79 -15.10
CA LEU A 540 1.47 26.05 -14.98
C LEU A 540 1.61 26.66 -13.59
N ASP A 541 1.32 25.89 -12.54
CA ASP A 541 1.46 26.34 -11.15
C ASP A 541 2.90 26.74 -10.84
N GLY A 542 3.88 25.97 -11.33
CA GLY A 542 5.30 26.34 -11.22
C GLY A 542 5.60 27.71 -11.83
N TYR A 543 5.17 27.99 -13.04
CA TYR A 543 5.35 29.32 -13.66
C TYR A 543 4.60 30.42 -12.93
N CYS A 544 3.41 30.14 -12.40
CA CYS A 544 2.63 31.07 -11.58
C CYS A 544 3.34 31.39 -10.27
N LEU A 545 3.96 30.38 -9.62
CA LEU A 545 4.71 30.55 -8.37
C LEU A 545 5.94 31.48 -8.56
N VAL A 546 6.62 31.37 -9.70
CA VAL A 546 7.80 32.21 -10.04
C VAL A 546 7.38 33.55 -10.71
N GLY A 547 6.08 33.81 -10.85
CA GLY A 547 5.56 35.06 -11.43
C GLY A 547 5.71 35.23 -12.94
N LYS A 548 6.04 34.15 -13.67
CA LYS A 548 6.23 34.17 -15.15
C LYS A 548 4.94 33.90 -15.89
N MET A 549 3.92 34.75 -15.71
CA MET A 549 2.57 34.53 -16.25
C MET A 549 2.49 34.37 -17.78
N GLY A 550 3.35 35.07 -18.51
CA GLY A 550 3.39 34.91 -19.98
C GLY A 550 3.77 33.50 -20.42
N LYS A 551 4.69 32.84 -19.69
CA LYS A 551 5.03 31.42 -19.94
C LYS A 551 3.94 30.49 -19.47
N ALA A 552 3.28 30.79 -18.34
CA ALA A 552 2.13 30.03 -17.86
C ALA A 552 1.00 30.01 -18.91
N MET A 553 0.67 31.17 -19.50
CA MET A 553 -0.32 31.23 -20.59
C MET A 553 0.13 30.46 -21.82
N GLY A 554 1.41 30.50 -22.21
CA GLY A 554 1.93 29.68 -23.31
C GLY A 554 1.78 28.16 -23.07
N VAL A 555 1.94 27.70 -21.83
CA VAL A 555 1.69 26.29 -21.46
C VAL A 555 0.19 25.97 -21.48
N PHE A 556 -0.66 26.89 -21.08
CA PHE A 556 -2.12 26.77 -21.18
C PHE A 556 -2.58 26.66 -22.63
N ASP A 557 -2.07 27.51 -23.52
CA ASP A 557 -2.38 27.46 -24.94
C ASP A 557 -1.89 26.15 -25.59
N ALA A 558 -0.70 25.67 -25.17
CA ALA A 558 -0.18 24.39 -25.63
C ALA A 558 -1.06 23.21 -25.16
N MET A 559 -1.58 23.27 -23.92
CA MET A 559 -2.50 22.27 -23.37
C MET A 559 -3.80 22.19 -24.20
N VAL A 560 -4.41 23.36 -24.48
CA VAL A 560 -5.63 23.45 -25.28
C VAL A 560 -5.38 22.97 -26.71
N SER A 561 -4.23 23.35 -27.30
CA SER A 561 -3.85 22.96 -28.67
C SER A 561 -3.59 21.45 -28.78
N ALA A 562 -3.14 20.82 -27.70
CA ALA A 562 -2.96 19.37 -27.61
C ALA A 562 -4.28 18.59 -27.41
N GLY A 563 -5.43 19.28 -27.34
CA GLY A 563 -6.73 18.67 -27.12
C GLY A 563 -6.97 18.20 -25.67
N VAL A 564 -6.16 18.68 -24.72
CA VAL A 564 -6.32 18.37 -23.29
C VAL A 564 -7.20 19.45 -22.66
N GLU A 565 -8.39 19.06 -22.20
CA GLU A 565 -9.34 20.00 -21.60
C GLU A 565 -8.85 20.50 -20.23
N PRO A 566 -8.76 21.83 -20.03
CA PRO A 566 -8.42 22.40 -18.72
C PRO A 566 -9.54 22.15 -17.71
N ASP A 567 -9.17 21.73 -16.50
CA ASP A 567 -10.07 21.53 -15.37
C ASP A 567 -10.04 22.72 -14.39
N ASP A 568 -10.85 22.63 -13.33
CA ASP A 568 -10.90 23.64 -12.24
C ASP A 568 -9.52 23.88 -11.61
N VAL A 569 -8.66 22.87 -11.54
CA VAL A 569 -7.31 22.99 -10.94
C VAL A 569 -6.42 23.88 -11.81
N VAL A 570 -6.45 23.70 -13.12
CA VAL A 570 -5.68 24.52 -14.07
C VAL A 570 -6.12 25.98 -14.01
N TYR A 571 -7.44 26.24 -14.04
CA TYR A 571 -7.97 27.59 -13.91
C TYR A 571 -7.64 28.20 -12.55
N SER A 572 -7.71 27.42 -11.47
CA SER A 572 -7.35 27.87 -10.11
C SER A 572 -5.87 28.28 -10.01
N ALA A 573 -4.97 27.52 -10.66
CA ALA A 573 -3.55 27.85 -10.71
C ALA A 573 -3.30 29.18 -11.42
N LEU A 574 -3.95 29.43 -12.58
CA LEU A 574 -3.84 30.69 -13.32
C LEU A 574 -4.38 31.88 -12.52
N VAL A 575 -5.58 31.76 -11.96
CA VAL A 575 -6.20 32.83 -11.15
C VAL A 575 -5.32 33.14 -9.93
N ASN A 576 -4.80 32.11 -9.25
CA ASN A 576 -3.88 32.28 -8.11
C ASN A 576 -2.59 33.00 -8.53
N GLY A 577 -2.03 32.64 -9.69
CA GLY A 577 -0.87 33.29 -10.26
C GLY A 577 -1.11 34.79 -10.51
N TYR A 578 -2.22 35.13 -11.15
CA TYR A 578 -2.60 36.53 -11.38
C TYR A 578 -2.84 37.31 -10.06
N CYS A 579 -3.50 36.68 -9.09
CA CYS A 579 -3.71 37.28 -7.77
C CYS A 579 -2.37 37.57 -7.06
N LYS A 580 -1.41 36.66 -7.08
CA LYS A 580 -0.10 36.82 -6.45
C LYS A 580 0.74 37.97 -7.01
N ILE A 581 0.63 38.23 -8.32
CA ILE A 581 1.33 39.35 -8.97
C ILE A 581 0.51 40.65 -8.94
N GLY A 582 -0.64 40.68 -8.24
CA GLY A 582 -1.48 41.88 -8.08
C GLY A 582 -2.38 42.21 -9.29
N ARG A 583 -2.46 41.32 -10.30
CA ARG A 583 -3.28 41.52 -11.52
C ARG A 583 -4.64 40.83 -11.39
N ILE A 584 -5.43 41.24 -10.39
CA ILE A 584 -6.70 40.59 -10.07
C ILE A 584 -7.73 40.65 -11.23
N ASP A 585 -7.73 41.72 -12.04
CA ASP A 585 -8.68 41.86 -13.13
C ASP A 585 -8.47 40.83 -14.23
N ASP A 586 -7.23 40.48 -14.52
CA ASP A 586 -6.90 39.37 -15.42
C ASP A 586 -7.31 38.01 -14.84
N GLY A 587 -7.10 37.81 -13.53
CA GLY A 587 -7.58 36.64 -12.80
C GLY A 587 -9.11 36.49 -12.91
N LEU A 588 -9.84 37.58 -12.72
CA LEU A 588 -11.31 37.60 -12.87
C LEU A 588 -11.75 37.34 -14.32
N SER A 589 -10.93 37.75 -15.31
CA SER A 589 -11.21 37.46 -16.73
C SER A 589 -11.08 35.96 -17.00
N VAL A 590 -10.03 35.31 -16.51
CA VAL A 590 -9.83 33.87 -16.57
C VAL A 590 -10.95 33.10 -15.86
N PHE A 591 -11.38 33.58 -14.70
CA PHE A 591 -12.55 33.02 -14.00
C PHE A 591 -13.85 33.11 -14.81
N ARG A 592 -14.12 34.24 -15.50
CA ARG A 592 -15.27 34.37 -16.36
C ARG A 592 -15.20 33.43 -17.58
N GLU A 593 -14.00 33.26 -18.15
CA GLU A 593 -13.79 32.28 -19.25
C GLU A 593 -14.13 30.86 -18.79
N MET A 594 -13.67 30.44 -17.58
CA MET A 594 -13.99 29.16 -17.00
C MET A 594 -15.50 28.93 -16.88
N LEU A 595 -16.24 29.94 -16.38
CA LEU A 595 -17.70 29.88 -16.27
C LEU A 595 -18.40 29.77 -17.65
N GLN A 596 -17.90 30.51 -18.66
CA GLN A 596 -18.43 30.46 -20.04
C GLN A 596 -18.24 29.07 -20.67
N LYS A 597 -17.17 28.36 -20.29
CA LYS A 597 -16.92 26.96 -20.72
C LYS A 597 -17.74 25.94 -19.92
N GLY A 598 -18.59 26.39 -19.00
CA GLY A 598 -19.45 25.51 -18.20
C GLY A 598 -18.74 24.74 -17.08
N ILE A 599 -17.48 25.08 -16.75
CA ILE A 599 -16.72 24.43 -15.67
C ILE A 599 -17.21 25.03 -14.35
N ARG A 600 -17.63 24.17 -13.41
CA ARG A 600 -18.10 24.61 -12.10
C ARG A 600 -16.93 24.97 -11.18
N PRO A 601 -16.91 26.17 -10.58
CA PRO A 601 -15.88 26.57 -9.66
C PRO A 601 -15.94 25.75 -8.36
N SER A 602 -14.76 25.41 -7.85
CA SER A 602 -14.63 24.80 -6.52
C SER A 602 -14.59 25.83 -5.41
N THR A 603 -14.75 25.38 -4.16
CA THR A 603 -14.53 26.20 -2.97
C THR A 603 -13.13 26.83 -2.95
N ILE A 604 -12.12 26.11 -3.46
CA ILE A 604 -10.73 26.58 -3.54
C ILE A 604 -10.64 27.78 -4.48
N MET A 605 -11.26 27.71 -5.64
CA MET A 605 -11.29 28.80 -6.63
C MET A 605 -11.89 30.09 -6.01
N TYR A 606 -13.03 29.97 -5.34
CA TYR A 606 -13.63 31.13 -4.66
C TYR A 606 -12.73 31.69 -3.57
N ASN A 607 -12.08 30.84 -2.76
CA ASN A 607 -11.14 31.29 -1.72
C ASN A 607 -9.92 32.05 -2.31
N ILE A 608 -9.43 31.61 -3.47
CA ILE A 608 -8.35 32.31 -4.20
C ILE A 608 -8.82 33.70 -4.63
N ILE A 609 -10.01 33.80 -5.25
CA ILE A 609 -10.59 35.08 -5.72
C ILE A 609 -10.85 36.01 -4.53
N LEU A 610 -11.48 35.51 -3.46
CA LEU A 610 -11.77 36.29 -2.26
C LEU A 610 -10.47 36.84 -1.65
N ASN A 611 -9.45 35.97 -1.48
CA ASN A 611 -8.15 36.42 -0.98
C ASN A 611 -7.50 37.47 -1.89
N GLY A 612 -7.52 37.25 -3.21
CA GLY A 612 -6.99 38.22 -4.20
C GLY A 612 -7.73 39.56 -4.16
N LEU A 613 -9.04 39.56 -4.07
CA LEU A 613 -9.85 40.79 -3.96
C LEU A 613 -9.57 41.54 -2.65
N PHE A 614 -9.48 40.84 -1.53
CA PHE A 614 -9.12 41.45 -0.24
C PHE A 614 -7.69 41.97 -0.22
N GLN A 615 -6.73 41.30 -0.83
CA GLN A 615 -5.35 41.80 -0.98
C GLN A 615 -5.29 43.06 -1.85
N ALA A 616 -6.15 43.17 -2.86
CA ALA A 616 -6.28 44.34 -3.70
C ALA A 616 -7.11 45.48 -3.06
N GLY A 617 -7.60 45.33 -1.84
CA GLY A 617 -8.44 46.30 -1.15
C GLY A 617 -9.88 46.41 -1.66
N ARG A 618 -10.31 45.50 -2.56
CA ARG A 618 -11.65 45.52 -3.16
C ARG A 618 -12.67 44.77 -2.29
N THR A 619 -12.91 45.28 -1.11
CA THR A 619 -13.77 44.62 -0.10
C THR A 619 -15.21 44.43 -0.55
N VAL A 620 -15.79 45.39 -1.27
CA VAL A 620 -17.16 45.31 -1.79
C VAL A 620 -17.29 44.15 -2.75
N SER A 621 -16.41 44.09 -3.75
CA SER A 621 -16.44 42.99 -4.74
C SER A 621 -16.17 41.63 -4.09
N ALA A 622 -15.33 41.57 -3.04
CA ALA A 622 -15.12 40.33 -2.30
C ALA A 622 -16.39 39.84 -1.60
N LYS A 623 -17.17 40.74 -0.98
CA LYS A 623 -18.46 40.42 -0.36
C LYS A 623 -19.49 39.96 -1.38
N GLU A 624 -19.56 40.61 -2.56
CA GLU A 624 -20.42 40.18 -3.66
C GLU A 624 -20.11 38.75 -4.12
N ARG A 625 -18.83 38.43 -4.30
CA ARG A 625 -18.39 37.06 -4.67
C ARG A 625 -18.65 36.03 -3.57
N PHE A 626 -18.52 36.44 -2.31
CA PHE A 626 -18.87 35.56 -1.19
C PHE A 626 -20.38 35.25 -1.15
N ASN A 627 -21.23 36.23 -1.38
CA ASN A 627 -22.68 36.03 -1.47
C ASN A 627 -23.03 35.15 -2.67
N GLU A 628 -22.44 35.42 -3.86
CA GLU A 628 -22.61 34.58 -5.06
C GLU A 628 -22.25 33.11 -4.80
N MET A 629 -21.18 32.87 -4.06
CA MET A 629 -20.78 31.49 -3.67
C MET A 629 -21.86 30.81 -2.84
N ILE A 630 -22.46 31.54 -1.87
CA ILE A 630 -23.55 31.03 -1.04
C ILE A 630 -24.80 30.75 -1.87
N ASP A 631 -25.19 31.71 -2.74
CA ASP A 631 -26.40 31.61 -3.59
C ASP A 631 -26.28 30.49 -4.64
N SER A 632 -25.05 30.19 -5.08
CA SER A 632 -24.76 29.06 -5.99
C SER A 632 -24.79 27.70 -5.31
N GLY A 633 -25.08 27.62 -4.02
CA GLY A 633 -25.16 26.37 -3.26
C GLY A 633 -23.83 25.67 -3.02
N ILE A 634 -22.71 26.37 -3.19
CA ILE A 634 -21.37 25.83 -2.92
C ILE A 634 -21.15 25.79 -1.41
N SER A 635 -20.69 24.66 -0.90
CA SER A 635 -20.47 24.48 0.55
C SER A 635 -19.41 25.46 1.06
N VAL A 636 -19.79 26.32 2.00
CA VAL A 636 -18.88 27.26 2.65
C VAL A 636 -18.30 26.60 3.88
N GLY A 637 -17.01 26.28 3.83
CA GLY A 637 -16.26 25.70 4.94
C GLY A 637 -15.64 26.76 5.84
N ILE A 638 -15.08 26.33 6.98
CA ILE A 638 -14.43 27.24 7.94
C ILE A 638 -13.25 27.99 7.29
N ASP A 639 -12.53 27.39 6.34
CA ASP A 639 -11.42 28.03 5.61
C ASP A 639 -11.90 29.27 4.81
N THR A 640 -13.09 29.19 4.20
CA THR A 640 -13.69 30.33 3.49
C THR A 640 -14.03 31.44 4.46
N TYR A 641 -14.67 31.12 5.58
CA TYR A 641 -14.96 32.11 6.62
C TYR A 641 -13.68 32.74 7.18
N ASN A 642 -12.62 31.96 7.40
CA ASN A 642 -11.32 32.45 7.83
C ASN A 642 -10.70 33.42 6.79
N THR A 643 -10.86 33.12 5.50
CA THR A 643 -10.42 34.00 4.40
C THR A 643 -11.16 35.34 4.43
N VAL A 644 -12.51 35.29 4.56
CA VAL A 644 -13.32 36.50 4.64
C VAL A 644 -13.05 37.30 5.90
N LEU A 645 -13.00 36.68 7.07
CA LEU A 645 -12.67 37.34 8.35
C LEU A 645 -11.30 38.01 8.30
N SER A 646 -10.26 37.27 7.87
CA SER A 646 -8.91 37.82 7.71
C SER A 646 -8.86 38.96 6.69
N GLY A 647 -9.61 38.84 5.60
CA GLY A 647 -9.73 39.87 4.56
C GLY A 647 -10.38 41.16 5.10
N LEU A 648 -11.47 41.06 5.81
CA LEU A 648 -12.17 42.17 6.44
C LEU A 648 -11.28 42.86 7.48
N CYS A 649 -10.61 42.09 8.35
CA CYS A 649 -9.69 42.63 9.37
C CYS A 649 -8.49 43.37 8.74
N LYS A 650 -7.94 42.86 7.64
CA LYS A 650 -6.81 43.55 6.95
C LYS A 650 -7.23 44.86 6.27
N ASN A 651 -8.48 44.95 5.86
CA ASN A 651 -9.03 46.11 5.16
C ASN A 651 -9.79 47.08 6.09
N ASN A 652 -9.54 47.00 7.40
CA ASN A 652 -10.14 47.87 8.42
C ASN A 652 -11.69 47.82 8.54
N CYS A 653 -12.30 46.68 8.13
CA CYS A 653 -13.73 46.43 8.27
C CYS A 653 -14.00 45.61 9.54
N SER A 654 -13.46 46.05 10.68
CA SER A 654 -13.44 45.31 11.95
C SER A 654 -14.81 45.00 12.50
N ASP A 655 -15.76 45.95 12.43
CA ASP A 655 -17.13 45.76 12.93
C ASP A 655 -17.88 44.68 12.13
N GLU A 656 -17.69 44.64 10.82
CA GLU A 656 -18.27 43.60 9.98
C GLU A 656 -17.65 42.22 10.27
N ALA A 657 -16.35 42.16 10.51
CA ALA A 657 -15.69 40.91 10.90
C ALA A 657 -16.23 40.39 12.24
N ILE A 658 -16.42 41.26 13.22
CA ILE A 658 -17.00 40.92 14.52
C ILE A 658 -18.46 40.43 14.36
N MET A 659 -19.27 41.12 13.54
CA MET A 659 -20.65 40.72 13.26
C MET A 659 -20.68 39.34 12.59
N LEU A 660 -19.84 39.09 11.61
CA LEU A 660 -19.75 37.80 10.94
C LEU A 660 -19.32 36.68 11.92
N PHE A 661 -18.35 36.94 12.79
CA PHE A 661 -17.91 36.02 13.81
C PHE A 661 -19.03 35.64 14.79
N ARG A 662 -19.80 36.65 15.28
CA ARG A 662 -20.99 36.40 16.15
C ARG A 662 -22.05 35.58 15.44
N LYS A 663 -22.26 35.85 14.13
CA LYS A 663 -23.19 35.05 13.33
C LYS A 663 -22.76 33.59 13.20
N LEU A 664 -21.47 33.34 13.03
CA LEU A 664 -20.93 31.97 12.99
C LEU A 664 -21.14 31.24 14.32
N GLN A 665 -20.93 31.92 15.44
CA GLN A 665 -21.20 31.37 16.78
C GLN A 665 -22.70 31.05 16.95
N ALA A 666 -23.58 31.94 16.54
CA ALA A 666 -25.04 31.75 16.63
C ALA A 666 -25.53 30.58 15.73
N MET A 667 -24.85 30.32 14.60
CA MET A 667 -25.14 29.20 13.69
C MET A 667 -24.52 27.87 14.13
N ASN A 668 -23.88 27.81 15.29
CA ASN A 668 -23.14 26.63 15.79
C ASN A 668 -22.12 26.06 14.76
N VAL A 669 -21.53 26.90 13.93
CA VAL A 669 -20.47 26.48 13.03
C VAL A 669 -19.25 26.10 13.87
N LYS A 670 -18.65 24.94 13.64
CA LYS A 670 -17.45 24.48 14.36
C LYS A 670 -16.27 25.40 14.01
N ILE A 671 -15.97 26.33 14.91
CA ILE A 671 -14.88 27.29 14.79
C ILE A 671 -13.54 26.56 15.02
N ASP A 672 -12.49 26.92 14.32
CA ASP A 672 -11.14 26.41 14.50
C ASP A 672 -10.23 27.43 15.24
N ILE A 673 -9.06 26.98 15.63
CA ILE A 673 -8.08 27.83 16.33
C ILE A 673 -7.59 28.98 15.45
N ILE A 674 -7.65 28.86 14.13
CA ILE A 674 -7.26 29.91 13.18
C ILE A 674 -8.27 31.06 13.24
N THR A 675 -9.56 30.76 13.24
CA THR A 675 -10.65 31.74 13.42
C THR A 675 -10.44 32.56 14.70
N VAL A 676 -10.19 31.85 15.82
CA VAL A 676 -9.95 32.49 17.12
C VAL A 676 -8.73 33.40 17.07
N ASN A 677 -7.62 32.98 16.50
CA ASN A 677 -6.40 33.77 16.36
C ASN A 677 -6.62 35.04 15.51
N ILE A 678 -7.41 34.94 14.42
CA ILE A 678 -7.78 36.11 13.60
C ILE A 678 -8.54 37.13 14.46
N MET A 679 -9.53 36.68 15.23
CA MET A 679 -10.36 37.55 16.04
C MET A 679 -9.62 38.14 17.22
N ILE A 680 -8.78 37.36 17.92
CA ILE A 680 -7.90 37.89 18.99
C ILE A 680 -7.03 39.04 18.45
N THR A 681 -6.39 38.81 17.28
CA THR A 681 -5.55 39.82 16.65
C THR A 681 -6.33 41.10 16.34
N GLU A 682 -7.55 40.96 15.82
CA GLU A 682 -8.40 42.11 15.46
C GLU A 682 -8.93 42.85 16.68
N MET A 683 -9.27 42.14 17.77
CA MET A 683 -9.71 42.75 19.02
C MET A 683 -8.61 43.59 19.65
N PHE A 684 -7.36 43.13 19.64
CA PHE A 684 -6.23 43.94 20.08
C PHE A 684 -6.01 45.18 19.17
N LYS A 685 -6.10 45.01 17.86
CA LYS A 685 -5.98 46.09 16.89
C LYS A 685 -7.03 47.19 17.10
N THR A 686 -8.25 46.81 17.52
CA THR A 686 -9.36 47.73 17.81
C THR A 686 -9.42 48.17 19.27
N ARG A 687 -8.39 47.90 20.07
CA ARG A 687 -8.30 48.20 21.52
C ARG A 687 -9.41 47.60 22.38
N ARG A 688 -9.97 46.46 21.95
CA ARG A 688 -10.96 45.69 22.71
C ARG A 688 -10.26 44.56 23.46
N THR A 689 -9.31 44.95 24.33
CA THR A 689 -8.39 44.02 25.02
C THR A 689 -9.16 42.98 25.88
N GLU A 690 -10.19 43.42 26.62
CA GLU A 690 -11.00 42.54 27.45
C GLU A 690 -11.71 41.46 26.59
N GLY A 691 -12.27 41.84 25.44
CA GLY A 691 -12.89 40.88 24.54
C GLY A 691 -11.88 39.85 23.96
N ALA A 692 -10.61 40.23 23.78
CA ALA A 692 -9.57 39.28 23.38
C ALA A 692 -9.23 38.30 24.50
N LYS A 693 -9.19 38.76 25.77
CA LYS A 693 -8.98 37.92 26.96
C LYS A 693 -10.13 36.94 27.15
N ASP A 694 -11.38 37.40 27.04
CA ASP A 694 -12.60 36.56 27.13
C ASP A 694 -12.57 35.47 26.05
N LEU A 695 -12.22 35.82 24.82
CA LEU A 695 -12.13 34.88 23.71
C LEU A 695 -11.05 33.83 23.94
N PHE A 696 -9.89 34.24 24.48
CA PHE A 696 -8.82 33.30 24.82
C PHE A 696 -9.22 32.37 25.96
N ALA A 697 -9.86 32.89 27.00
CA ALA A 697 -10.36 32.10 28.14
C ALA A 697 -11.43 31.07 27.71
N ALA A 698 -12.21 31.38 26.66
CA ALA A 698 -13.25 30.49 26.12
C ALA A 698 -12.70 29.34 25.26
N ILE A 699 -11.42 29.34 24.86
CA ILE A 699 -10.84 28.29 23.97
C ILE A 699 -10.99 26.88 24.56
N PRO A 700 -10.61 26.61 25.83
CA PRO A 700 -10.75 25.25 26.39
C PRO A 700 -12.21 24.80 26.50
N ALA A 701 -13.11 25.73 26.84
CA ALA A 701 -14.56 25.43 26.95
C ALA A 701 -15.17 25.05 25.59
N SER A 702 -14.57 25.52 24.48
CA SER A 702 -14.98 25.16 23.12
C SER A 702 -14.37 23.83 22.62
N GLY A 703 -13.62 23.11 23.47
CA GLY A 703 -12.94 21.86 23.10
C GLY A 703 -11.73 22.07 22.16
N LEU A 704 -11.24 23.31 22.03
CA LEU A 704 -10.06 23.65 21.27
C LEU A 704 -8.82 23.68 22.19
N VAL A 705 -7.65 23.41 21.61
CA VAL A 705 -6.37 23.51 22.32
C VAL A 705 -5.62 24.72 21.77
N PRO A 706 -5.22 25.69 22.63
CA PRO A 706 -4.40 26.81 22.18
C PRO A 706 -3.06 26.33 21.59
N SER A 707 -2.67 26.89 20.47
CA SER A 707 -1.37 26.60 19.85
C SER A 707 -0.28 27.55 20.35
N VAL A 708 1.00 27.18 20.15
CA VAL A 708 2.13 28.08 20.45
C VAL A 708 1.91 29.46 19.83
N LYS A 709 1.32 29.52 18.62
CA LYS A 709 1.02 30.79 17.95
C LYS A 709 -0.09 31.59 18.64
N THR A 710 -1.07 30.91 19.27
CA THR A 710 -2.13 31.57 20.06
C THR A 710 -1.54 32.27 21.28
N TYR A 711 -0.66 31.57 21.99
CA TYR A 711 0.07 32.11 23.12
C TYR A 711 0.99 33.31 22.70
N ASP A 712 1.75 33.18 21.61
CA ASP A 712 2.57 34.25 21.03
C ASP A 712 1.74 35.51 20.75
N LEU A 713 0.57 35.36 20.10
CA LEU A 713 -0.35 36.48 19.82
C LEU A 713 -0.86 37.15 21.10
N MET A 714 -1.25 36.39 22.10
CA MET A 714 -1.75 36.92 23.36
C MET A 714 -0.64 37.68 24.09
N MET A 715 0.50 37.05 24.34
CA MET A 715 1.62 37.61 25.08
C MET A 715 2.16 38.88 24.42
N THR A 716 2.47 38.81 23.13
CA THR A 716 3.07 39.95 22.41
C THR A 716 2.14 41.15 22.32
N ASN A 717 0.82 40.96 22.23
CA ASN A 717 -0.13 42.06 22.18
C ASN A 717 -0.45 42.60 23.58
N LEU A 718 -0.53 41.79 24.64
CA LEU A 718 -0.64 42.24 26.02
C LEU A 718 0.57 43.14 26.39
N ILE A 719 1.76 42.72 26.02
CA ILE A 719 2.97 43.56 26.25
C ILE A 719 2.87 44.87 25.49
N LYS A 720 2.41 44.91 24.26
CA LYS A 720 2.21 46.15 23.48
C LYS A 720 1.17 47.06 24.11
N GLU A 721 0.13 46.55 24.72
CA GLU A 721 -0.88 47.31 25.43
C GLU A 721 -0.40 47.81 26.84
N GLY A 722 0.78 47.38 27.29
CA GLY A 722 1.34 47.77 28.58
C GLY A 722 0.88 46.91 29.76
N LEU A 723 0.55 45.65 29.49
CA LEU A 723 0.10 44.67 30.47
C LEU A 723 1.08 43.46 30.52
N PRO A 724 2.36 43.71 30.90
CA PRO A 724 3.36 42.62 30.87
C PRO A 724 3.12 41.55 31.95
N GLU A 725 2.48 41.90 33.09
CA GLU A 725 2.14 40.95 34.15
C GLU A 725 1.15 39.88 33.65
N GLU A 726 0.12 40.30 32.93
CA GLU A 726 -0.82 39.38 32.34
C GLU A 726 -0.19 38.49 31.25
N ALA A 727 0.83 39.00 30.56
CA ALA A 727 1.58 38.18 29.60
C ALA A 727 2.39 37.06 30.29
N ASP A 728 2.94 37.34 31.50
CA ASP A 728 3.63 36.35 32.33
C ASP A 728 2.67 35.27 32.83
N ASP A 729 1.40 35.65 33.19
CA ASP A 729 0.36 34.72 33.55
C ASP A 729 -0.03 33.82 32.38
N VAL A 730 -0.12 34.36 31.16
CA VAL A 730 -0.39 33.60 29.94
C VAL A 730 0.78 32.63 29.64
N PHE A 731 2.02 32.98 29.88
CA PHE A 731 3.19 32.11 29.75
C PHE A 731 3.13 30.95 30.74
N SER A 732 2.85 31.26 32.01
CA SER A 732 2.65 30.22 33.05
C SER A 732 1.50 29.25 32.71
N SER A 733 0.41 29.78 32.17
CA SER A 733 -0.70 28.97 31.68
C SER A 733 -0.30 28.03 30.52
N MET A 734 0.59 28.52 29.63
CA MET A 734 1.13 27.71 28.52
C MET A 734 1.94 26.51 29.03
N GLU A 735 2.83 26.77 29.99
CA GLU A 735 3.67 25.70 30.58
C GLU A 735 2.81 24.70 31.37
N ASN A 736 1.85 25.17 32.16
CA ASN A 736 0.92 24.31 32.89
C ASN A 736 0.02 23.46 31.97
N ALA A 737 -0.28 23.95 30.78
CA ALA A 737 -1.00 23.21 29.74
C ALA A 737 -0.10 22.19 29.00
N GLY A 738 1.19 22.08 29.33
CA GLY A 738 2.15 21.21 28.68
C GLY A 738 2.54 21.64 27.26
N CYS A 739 2.26 22.90 26.88
CA CYS A 739 2.62 23.47 25.59
C CYS A 739 4.03 24.05 25.66
N VAL A 740 5.00 23.39 25.02
CA VAL A 740 6.41 23.81 25.07
C VAL A 740 6.64 25.05 24.19
N PRO A 741 7.19 26.20 24.76
CA PRO A 741 7.53 27.37 23.98
C PRO A 741 8.66 27.04 22.98
N ASN A 742 8.55 27.59 21.77
CA ASN A 742 9.62 27.52 20.76
C ASN A 742 10.49 28.77 20.74
N SER A 743 11.64 28.69 20.06
CA SER A 743 12.59 29.80 19.92
C SER A 743 11.92 31.07 19.40
N ARG A 744 11.01 30.98 18.44
CA ARG A 744 10.34 32.10 17.81
C ARG A 744 9.44 32.87 18.78
N LEU A 745 8.63 32.18 19.59
CA LEU A 745 7.77 32.78 20.60
C LEU A 745 8.61 33.57 21.60
N LEU A 746 9.68 32.98 22.17
CA LEU A 746 10.52 33.63 23.15
C LEU A 746 11.24 34.86 22.57
N ASN A 747 11.75 34.78 21.34
CA ASN A 747 12.33 35.89 20.63
C ASN A 747 11.32 37.03 20.41
N HIS A 748 10.07 36.74 20.01
CA HIS A 748 9.01 37.73 19.83
C HIS A 748 8.64 38.41 21.14
N VAL A 749 8.53 37.66 22.25
CA VAL A 749 8.24 38.21 23.59
C VAL A 749 9.39 39.12 24.05
N VAL A 750 10.64 38.66 23.92
CA VAL A 750 11.82 39.49 24.25
C VAL A 750 11.84 40.79 23.44
N GLN A 751 11.61 40.72 22.14
CA GLN A 751 11.53 41.92 21.30
C GLN A 751 10.40 42.87 21.72
N ALA A 752 9.23 42.34 22.10
CA ALA A 752 8.12 43.16 22.55
C ALA A 752 8.44 43.87 23.89
N LEU A 753 9.06 43.16 24.84
CA LEU A 753 9.48 43.69 26.14
C LEU A 753 10.58 44.74 25.98
N LEU A 754 11.61 44.48 25.16
CA LEU A 754 12.69 45.44 24.89
C LEU A 754 12.17 46.74 24.27
N LYS A 755 11.20 46.66 23.34
CA LYS A 755 10.54 47.83 22.75
C LYS A 755 9.71 48.65 23.72
N LYS A 756 9.30 48.03 24.83
CA LYS A 756 8.55 48.70 25.93
C LYS A 756 9.43 49.09 27.10
N HIS A 757 10.74 48.89 26.99
CA HIS A 757 11.73 49.16 28.06
C HIS A 757 11.55 48.33 29.33
N GLU A 758 10.89 47.18 29.25
CA GLU A 758 10.72 46.20 30.33
C GLU A 758 11.94 45.25 30.40
N ILE A 759 13.12 45.83 30.74
CA ILE A 759 14.42 45.17 30.61
C ILE A 759 14.56 43.97 31.56
N VAL A 760 14.12 44.12 32.81
CA VAL A 760 14.24 43.04 33.82
C VAL A 760 13.49 41.78 33.37
N ARG A 761 12.26 41.96 32.88
CA ARG A 761 11.47 40.85 32.36
C ARG A 761 12.05 40.26 31.06
N ALA A 762 12.59 41.13 30.17
CA ALA A 762 13.29 40.63 28.99
C ALA A 762 14.49 39.74 29.37
N GLY A 763 15.20 40.06 30.45
CA GLY A 763 16.30 39.28 31.00
C GLY A 763 15.87 37.86 31.44
N THR A 764 14.69 37.72 32.07
CA THR A 764 14.17 36.39 32.47
C THR A 764 13.84 35.51 31.25
N TYR A 765 13.23 36.06 30.20
CA TYR A 765 12.98 35.33 28.96
C TYR A 765 14.24 35.02 28.16
N LEU A 766 15.28 35.89 28.23
CA LEU A 766 16.60 35.61 27.67
C LEU A 766 17.28 34.43 28.38
N SER A 767 17.19 34.38 29.73
CA SER A 767 17.66 33.20 30.49
C SER A 767 16.97 31.93 30.06
N THR A 768 15.63 31.96 29.85
CA THR A 768 14.87 30.82 29.36
C THR A 768 15.30 30.37 27.96
N ILE A 769 15.68 31.32 27.07
CA ILE A 769 16.23 31.00 25.73
C ILE A 769 17.56 30.25 25.88
N ASP A 770 18.42 30.71 26.78
CA ASP A 770 19.74 30.10 27.01
C ASP A 770 19.65 28.74 27.68
N GLU A 771 18.79 28.58 28.69
CA GLU A 771 18.54 27.29 29.37
C GLU A 771 18.03 26.22 28.41
N ARG A 772 17.23 26.62 27.43
CA ARG A 772 16.68 25.71 26.41
C ARG A 772 17.58 25.56 25.18
N ASN A 773 18.78 26.16 25.19
CA ASN A 773 19.72 26.14 24.06
C ASN A 773 19.13 26.66 22.74
N PHE A 774 18.23 27.63 22.77
CA PHE A 774 17.70 28.26 21.58
C PHE A 774 18.63 29.40 21.09
N SER A 775 18.62 29.65 19.78
CA SER A 775 19.35 30.78 19.18
C SER A 775 18.52 32.05 19.20
N LEU A 776 19.17 33.19 19.40
CA LEU A 776 18.55 34.47 19.16
C LEU A 776 18.35 34.71 17.65
N GLU A 777 17.22 35.33 17.32
CA GLU A 777 16.98 35.82 15.98
C GLU A 777 17.78 37.11 15.72
N ALA A 778 18.19 37.30 14.45
CA ALA A 778 18.96 38.48 14.06
C ALA A 778 18.27 39.81 14.46
N SER A 779 16.93 39.86 14.41
CA SER A 779 16.13 41.01 14.85
C SER A 779 16.20 41.28 16.36
N THR A 780 16.24 40.20 17.17
CA THR A 780 16.41 40.33 18.64
C THR A 780 17.82 40.79 18.97
N THR A 781 18.83 40.22 18.32
CA THR A 781 20.24 40.60 18.49
C THR A 781 20.46 42.07 18.10
N ALA A 782 19.90 42.51 16.98
CA ALA A 782 20.00 43.90 16.54
C ALA A 782 19.38 44.88 17.56
N LEU A 783 18.21 44.54 18.14
CA LEU A 783 17.58 45.35 19.18
C LEU A 783 18.40 45.41 20.48
N LEU A 784 19.02 44.30 20.89
CA LEU A 784 19.91 44.27 22.05
C LEU A 784 21.13 45.16 21.82
N ILE A 785 21.77 45.07 20.66
CA ILE A 785 22.89 45.93 20.30
C ILE A 785 22.48 47.44 20.31
N ASP A 786 21.34 47.77 19.70
CA ASP A 786 20.85 49.14 19.60
C ASP A 786 20.55 49.75 20.98
N LEU A 787 19.94 48.97 21.89
CA LEU A 787 19.55 49.46 23.23
C LEU A 787 20.69 49.50 24.25
N PHE A 788 21.68 48.61 24.16
CA PHE A 788 22.71 48.42 25.18
C PHE A 788 24.13 48.78 24.71
N SER A 789 24.34 49.18 23.45
CA SER A 789 25.63 49.74 22.99
C SER A 789 25.97 51.05 23.67
N SER A 790 27.23 51.54 23.53
CA SER A 790 27.75 52.77 24.17
C SER A 790 26.93 54.02 23.89
N LYS A 791 26.07 54.03 22.87
CA LYS A 791 25.10 55.09 22.54
C LYS A 791 23.65 54.68 22.81
N GLY A 792 23.42 53.52 23.39
CA GLY A 792 22.07 52.99 23.62
C GLY A 792 21.37 53.63 24.80
N THR A 793 20.03 53.65 24.76
CA THR A 793 19.17 54.31 25.77
C THR A 793 19.04 53.55 27.07
N CYS A 794 19.46 52.29 27.15
CA CYS A 794 19.26 51.37 28.28
C CYS A 794 20.55 50.81 28.87
N GLN A 795 21.70 51.44 28.61
CA GLN A 795 23.02 50.97 29.07
C GLN A 795 23.09 50.76 30.60
N GLU A 796 22.40 51.57 31.39
CA GLU A 796 22.33 51.47 32.85
C GLU A 796 21.73 50.15 33.35
N TYR A 797 20.89 49.54 32.58
CA TYR A 797 20.15 48.29 32.93
C TYR A 797 20.84 47.02 32.45
N ILE A 798 22.06 47.08 31.90
CA ILE A 798 22.74 45.91 31.35
C ILE A 798 22.96 44.83 32.39
N ARG A 799 23.15 45.22 33.66
CA ARG A 799 23.27 44.28 34.79
C ARG A 799 22.02 43.44 35.07
N SER A 800 20.86 43.82 34.51
CA SER A 800 19.62 43.10 34.61
C SER A 800 19.49 42.01 33.55
N LEU A 801 20.41 41.94 32.60
CA LEU A 801 20.50 40.89 31.60
C LEU A 801 21.39 39.72 32.10
N PRO A 802 21.24 38.52 31.58
CA PRO A 802 22.14 37.42 31.85
C PRO A 802 23.61 37.76 31.51
N GLU A 803 24.57 37.28 32.29
CA GLU A 803 26.00 37.57 32.15
C GLU A 803 26.54 37.44 30.73
N LYS A 804 26.03 36.48 30.00
CA LYS A 804 26.37 36.21 28.60
C LYS A 804 26.18 37.42 27.68
N TYR A 805 25.32 38.38 28.02
CA TYR A 805 25.03 39.57 27.20
C TYR A 805 25.73 40.84 27.70
N HIS A 806 26.53 40.77 28.78
CA HIS A 806 27.23 41.94 29.37
C HIS A 806 28.33 42.46 28.44
N PHE A 807 28.85 41.67 27.52
CA PHE A 807 29.82 42.13 26.51
C PHE A 807 29.29 43.27 25.62
N LEU A 808 27.96 43.42 25.50
CA LEU A 808 27.36 44.52 24.72
C LEU A 808 27.72 45.91 25.25
N ALA A 809 28.20 46.02 26.49
CA ALA A 809 28.68 47.30 27.09
C ALA A 809 30.19 47.53 26.91
N GLU A 810 30.98 46.50 26.56
CA GLU A 810 32.45 46.56 26.53
C GLU A 810 33.01 46.94 25.16
N ASP A 811 32.22 46.82 24.08
CA ASP A 811 32.62 47.19 22.72
C ASP A 811 32.22 48.63 22.40
N GLY A 812 32.90 49.61 23.04
CA GLY A 812 32.80 51.06 22.82
C GLY A 812 34.14 51.75 22.78
#